data_68fde9a7f1ab33d7697bc649c2f0365c
#
_entry.id   68fde9a7f1ab33d7697bc649c2f0365c
#
_cell.length_a   1.000
_cell.length_b   1.000
_cell.length_c   1.000
_cell.angle_alpha   90.00
_cell.angle_beta   90.00
_cell.angle_gamma   90.00
#
_symmetry.space_group_name_H-M   'P 1'
#
loop_
_entity.id
_entity.type
_entity.pdbx_description
1 polymer ?
#
loop_
_entity_poly.entity_id
_entity_poly.type
_entity_poly.pdbx_seq_one_letter_code
_entity_poly.pdbx_strand_id
1 'polypeptide(L)'
;MALDVLTDLKKVRNIGIMAHIDAGKTTATERILFYTGINYKIGETHDGSATMDWMEQEQERGITITSAATTCFWEGHQINIIDTPGHVDFTVEVERSLRVLDGAVAVFDGKEGVEPQSETVWRQADKYQVPRMCFVNKMDKLGADFYYTVQTIVDRLGAEPLVLQIPIGSESDFVGVIDLVFNRALVWHGDVKIGQDYEIEEIPAELADKAEEWRSKLVERVAESDEELLEKYLGGEELTPEEIKAAVRKITLAGEVNPVLCGTAFKNKGVQPLLDAIVDYLPSPLDVPAIQAHDPKDEEKIIERHSDASEPFSALAFKVVSHPFFGRLTYVRVYSGEVKQGDMMLNATKGKKERVGKLFQMHANKENPVDHATAGHIYAMIGLKDTTTGDTLAAQDQPVLLESMTFPEPVISVAIEPKTKGDQEKLSTAIQKLAEEDPTFRVELDEETGQTIIKGMGELHLDILVDRMRREFKVEANVGKPQVAYRETIRRAVEKYDYNHKKQTGGSGQYAKVQLTFAPMDTSEGKMYEFENKVTGGRVPREYIPSVGAGIEEAMNQGVLAGYPMVGVKATLLDGAYHDVDSSEMAFKIAGSMAFKEASRKADPALLEPMMAVEVRTPEDYMGDVIGDLNSRRGQIQAMEDISGAKIVRALVPLSEMFGYVGDLRSKTQGRANYTMQFDSYAEVPKNVAEEIIKKTRGE
;
A
#
# COMPACT_ATOMS: atom_id res chain seq x y z
N MET A 1 17.87 20.58 -22.15
CA MET A 1 18.98 20.57 -21.17
C MET A 1 18.70 19.41 -20.25
N ALA A 2 19.67 18.49 -20.11
CA ALA A 2 19.57 17.47 -19.04
C ALA A 2 19.62 18.24 -17.71
N LEU A 3 18.65 18.03 -16.84
CA LEU A 3 18.70 18.56 -15.47
C LEU A 3 19.79 17.77 -14.74
N ASP A 4 20.77 18.45 -14.20
CA ASP A 4 21.80 17.82 -13.39
C ASP A 4 21.13 17.23 -12.13
N VAL A 5 21.37 15.95 -11.90
CA VAL A 5 20.94 15.28 -10.68
C VAL A 5 21.66 15.93 -9.50
N LEU A 6 20.90 16.38 -8.50
CA LEU A 6 21.46 17.02 -7.31
C LEU A 6 22.32 16.01 -6.55
N THR A 7 23.62 16.29 -6.42
CA THR A 7 24.57 15.38 -5.77
C THR A 7 24.60 15.52 -4.25
N ASP A 8 24.18 16.67 -3.72
CA ASP A 8 24.07 16.90 -2.28
C ASP A 8 22.76 16.28 -1.75
N LEU A 9 22.83 15.05 -1.24
CA LEU A 9 21.67 14.31 -0.75
C LEU A 9 20.99 14.96 0.45
N LYS A 10 21.62 15.85 1.18
CA LYS A 10 20.97 16.63 2.24
C LYS A 10 19.87 17.52 1.71
N LYS A 11 19.94 17.89 0.45
CA LYS A 11 18.97 18.74 -0.26
C LYS A 11 17.95 17.96 -1.08
N VAL A 12 17.88 16.65 -0.92
CA VAL A 12 16.92 15.78 -1.61
C VAL A 12 15.80 15.40 -0.65
N ARG A 13 14.56 15.38 -1.14
CA ARG A 13 13.36 14.90 -0.43
C ARG A 13 12.62 13.93 -1.30
N ASN A 14 12.58 12.66 -0.90
CA ASN A 14 11.77 11.63 -1.54
C ASN A 14 10.48 11.46 -0.74
N ILE A 15 9.41 12.06 -1.20
CA ILE A 15 8.17 12.14 -0.44
C ILE A 15 6.99 11.55 -1.20
N GLY A 16 6.00 11.07 -0.44
CA GLY A 16 4.69 10.70 -0.93
C GLY A 16 3.62 11.68 -0.46
N ILE A 17 2.59 11.82 -1.26
CA ILE A 17 1.38 12.53 -0.86
C ILE A 17 0.28 11.50 -0.73
N MET A 18 -0.28 11.37 0.46
CA MET A 18 -1.31 10.40 0.79
C MET A 18 -2.55 11.11 1.34
N ALA A 19 -3.70 10.62 0.95
CA ALA A 19 -4.98 11.20 1.35
C ALA A 19 -6.13 10.23 1.12
N HIS A 20 -7.24 10.51 1.79
CA HIS A 20 -8.53 9.93 1.42
C HIS A 20 -9.00 10.46 0.05
N ILE A 21 -9.90 9.73 -0.61
CA ILE A 21 -10.57 10.18 -1.82
C ILE A 21 -11.23 11.55 -1.55
N ASP A 22 -11.12 12.46 -2.49
CA ASP A 22 -11.68 13.80 -2.41
C ASP A 22 -11.12 14.71 -1.29
N ALA A 23 -10.08 14.32 -0.55
CA ALA A 23 -9.41 15.22 0.40
C ALA A 23 -8.63 16.37 -0.28
N GLY A 24 -8.49 16.32 -1.60
CA GLY A 24 -7.80 17.33 -2.39
C GLY A 24 -6.33 17.03 -2.65
N LYS A 25 -5.95 15.75 -2.62
CA LYS A 25 -4.59 15.27 -2.88
C LYS A 25 -4.07 15.77 -4.23
N THR A 26 -4.77 15.47 -5.31
CA THR A 26 -4.38 15.86 -6.67
C THR A 26 -4.30 17.38 -6.81
N THR A 27 -5.25 18.11 -6.25
CA THR A 27 -5.21 19.58 -6.25
C THR A 27 -3.98 20.11 -5.53
N ALA A 28 -3.65 19.57 -4.36
CA ALA A 28 -2.45 19.95 -3.61
C ALA A 28 -1.16 19.68 -4.42
N THR A 29 -1.07 18.51 -5.03
CA THR A 29 0.07 18.11 -5.88
C THR A 29 0.21 19.05 -7.09
N GLU A 30 -0.86 19.35 -7.79
CA GLU A 30 -0.87 20.27 -8.93
C GLU A 30 -0.44 21.69 -8.54
N ARG A 31 -0.84 22.18 -7.36
CA ARG A 31 -0.38 23.47 -6.84
C ARG A 31 1.10 23.46 -6.50
N ILE A 32 1.59 22.38 -5.90
CA ILE A 32 3.04 22.21 -5.65
C ILE A 32 3.82 22.27 -6.96
N LEU A 33 3.39 21.54 -7.98
CA LEU A 33 4.04 21.55 -9.30
C LEU A 33 3.98 22.93 -9.96
N PHE A 34 2.91 23.67 -9.78
CA PHE A 34 2.80 25.02 -10.30
C PHE A 34 3.75 26.00 -9.60
N TYR A 35 3.75 26.04 -8.27
CA TYR A 35 4.63 26.95 -7.50
C TYR A 35 6.12 26.63 -7.66
N THR A 36 6.46 25.40 -7.95
CA THR A 36 7.85 24.99 -8.26
C THR A 36 8.27 25.23 -9.71
N GLY A 37 7.37 25.76 -10.54
CA GLY A 37 7.66 26.14 -11.94
C GLY A 37 7.65 24.98 -12.93
N ILE A 38 7.23 23.78 -12.53
CA ILE A 38 7.13 22.60 -13.42
C ILE A 38 5.93 22.73 -14.36
N ASN A 39 4.80 23.19 -13.87
CA ASN A 39 3.59 23.44 -14.65
C ASN A 39 3.39 24.92 -14.88
N TYR A 40 3.11 25.30 -16.12
CA TYR A 40 2.74 26.68 -16.49
C TYR A 40 1.24 26.95 -16.41
N LYS A 41 0.44 25.88 -16.33
CA LYS A 41 -1.01 25.93 -16.14
C LYS A 41 -1.38 24.97 -15.02
N ILE A 42 -2.35 25.34 -14.21
CA ILE A 42 -2.90 24.46 -13.19
C ILE A 42 -3.83 23.45 -13.85
N GLY A 43 -3.59 22.17 -13.59
CA GLY A 43 -4.52 21.10 -13.89
C GLY A 43 -5.57 20.97 -12.79
N GLU A 44 -6.81 20.72 -13.18
CA GLU A 44 -7.93 20.47 -12.28
C GLU A 44 -8.46 19.05 -12.48
N THR A 45 -8.76 18.37 -11.38
CA THR A 45 -9.34 17.02 -11.41
C THR A 45 -10.70 16.99 -12.11
N HIS A 46 -11.52 17.98 -11.85
CA HIS A 46 -12.87 18.05 -12.43
C HIS A 46 -12.87 18.29 -13.96
N ASP A 47 -11.83 18.92 -14.46
CA ASP A 47 -11.67 19.20 -15.90
C ASP A 47 -10.83 18.11 -16.61
N GLY A 48 -10.34 17.10 -15.90
CA GLY A 48 -9.48 16.04 -16.42
C GLY A 48 -8.12 16.52 -16.92
N SER A 49 -7.66 17.68 -16.43
CA SER A 49 -6.41 18.33 -16.91
C SER A 49 -5.24 18.17 -15.94
N ALA A 50 -5.39 17.39 -14.87
CA ALA A 50 -4.35 17.16 -13.87
C ALA A 50 -3.14 16.42 -14.47
N THR A 51 -1.95 16.92 -14.21
CA THR A 51 -0.69 16.39 -14.79
C THR A 51 -0.31 15.03 -14.25
N MET A 52 -0.60 14.77 -12.97
CA MET A 52 -0.26 13.50 -12.32
C MET A 52 -1.25 12.38 -12.64
N ASP A 53 -2.49 12.71 -12.97
CA ASP A 53 -3.52 11.76 -13.39
C ASP A 53 -3.46 11.60 -14.93
N TRP A 54 -2.50 10.81 -15.40
CA TRP A 54 -2.21 10.68 -16.83
C TRP A 54 -3.09 9.67 -17.58
N MET A 55 -3.74 8.75 -16.85
CA MET A 55 -4.66 7.80 -17.46
C MET A 55 -6.03 8.44 -17.71
N GLU A 56 -6.64 8.16 -18.86
CA GLU A 56 -8.00 8.62 -19.17
C GLU A 56 -9.02 8.24 -18.08
N GLN A 57 -8.86 7.07 -17.49
CA GLN A 57 -9.73 6.59 -16.40
C GLN A 57 -9.57 7.38 -15.10
N GLU A 58 -8.35 7.83 -14.78
CA GLU A 58 -8.10 8.72 -13.65
C GLU A 58 -8.81 10.06 -13.85
N GLN A 59 -8.68 10.61 -15.05
CA GLN A 59 -9.31 11.87 -15.43
C GLN A 59 -10.84 11.79 -15.44
N GLU A 60 -11.40 10.72 -16.04
CA GLU A 60 -12.85 10.52 -16.09
C GLU A 60 -13.48 10.26 -14.72
N ARG A 61 -12.81 9.54 -13.85
CA ARG A 61 -13.29 9.16 -12.52
C ARG A 61 -12.93 10.14 -11.43
N GLY A 62 -11.98 11.05 -11.68
CA GLY A 62 -11.46 12.01 -10.72
C GLY A 62 -10.70 11.35 -9.55
N ILE A 63 -10.14 10.17 -9.75
CA ILE A 63 -9.37 9.41 -8.74
C ILE A 63 -8.00 9.02 -9.26
N THR A 64 -6.99 8.99 -8.39
CA THR A 64 -5.69 8.44 -8.71
C THR A 64 -5.73 6.92 -8.63
N ILE A 65 -5.39 6.24 -9.72
CA ILE A 65 -5.38 4.78 -9.84
C ILE A 65 -3.97 4.25 -9.71
N THR A 66 -3.02 4.87 -10.42
CA THR A 66 -1.61 4.48 -10.40
C THR A 66 -0.75 5.57 -9.79
N SER A 67 0.29 5.16 -9.06
CA SER A 67 1.28 6.11 -8.56
C SER A 67 2.02 6.75 -9.73
N ALA A 68 2.12 8.06 -9.73
CA ALA A 68 2.97 8.81 -10.65
C ALA A 68 4.14 9.42 -9.88
N ALA A 69 5.33 9.40 -10.48
CA ALA A 69 6.52 10.00 -9.89
C ALA A 69 6.90 11.26 -10.66
N THR A 70 7.21 12.33 -9.96
CA THR A 70 7.69 13.56 -10.57
C THR A 70 8.75 14.22 -9.71
N THR A 71 9.57 15.06 -10.34
CA THR A 71 10.63 15.82 -9.67
C THR A 71 10.34 17.31 -9.79
N CYS A 72 10.50 18.03 -8.70
CA CYS A 72 10.43 19.49 -8.67
C CYS A 72 11.51 20.06 -7.75
N PHE A 73 11.67 21.40 -7.78
CA PHE A 73 12.70 22.10 -7.02
C PHE A 73 12.07 23.24 -6.22
N TRP A 74 12.49 23.38 -4.97
CA TRP A 74 12.07 24.46 -4.09
C TRP A 74 13.20 24.85 -3.14
N GLU A 75 13.50 26.14 -3.04
CA GLU A 75 14.55 26.68 -2.17
C GLU A 75 15.89 25.91 -2.25
N GLY A 76 16.33 25.61 -3.47
CA GLY A 76 17.58 24.87 -3.71
C GLY A 76 17.54 23.38 -3.37
N HIS A 77 16.37 22.84 -3.03
CA HIS A 77 16.14 21.42 -2.77
C HIS A 77 15.46 20.73 -3.96
N GLN A 78 15.80 19.48 -4.16
CA GLN A 78 15.11 18.60 -5.11
C GLN A 78 14.06 17.79 -4.37
N ILE A 79 12.82 17.89 -4.79
CA ILE A 79 11.69 17.15 -4.22
C ILE A 79 11.22 16.16 -5.25
N ASN A 80 11.36 14.87 -4.95
CA ASN A 80 10.81 13.78 -5.74
C ASN A 80 9.48 13.38 -5.09
N ILE A 81 8.39 13.54 -5.81
CA ILE A 81 7.04 13.30 -5.31
C ILE A 81 6.51 12.02 -5.95
N ILE A 82 6.02 11.09 -5.14
CA ILE A 82 5.21 9.97 -5.57
C ILE A 82 3.78 10.24 -5.12
N ASP A 83 2.89 10.41 -6.08
CA ASP A 83 1.47 10.55 -5.83
C ASP A 83 0.84 9.16 -5.66
N THR A 84 0.23 8.89 -4.50
CA THR A 84 -0.31 7.57 -4.15
C THR A 84 -1.83 7.55 -4.32
N PRO A 85 -2.42 6.41 -4.77
CA PRO A 85 -3.87 6.26 -4.80
C PRO A 85 -4.50 6.42 -3.42
N GLY A 86 -5.70 6.99 -3.38
CA GLY A 86 -6.49 7.09 -2.14
C GLY A 86 -7.52 5.97 -1.95
N HIS A 87 -7.74 5.13 -2.96
CA HIS A 87 -8.77 4.10 -2.93
C HIS A 87 -8.22 2.76 -2.42
N VAL A 88 -8.99 2.07 -1.58
CA VAL A 88 -8.58 0.80 -0.93
C VAL A 88 -8.30 -0.34 -1.90
N ASP A 89 -8.93 -0.37 -3.06
CA ASP A 89 -8.67 -1.38 -4.09
C ASP A 89 -7.24 -1.28 -4.66
N PHE A 90 -6.57 -0.14 -4.44
CA PHE A 90 -5.19 0.12 -4.87
C PHE A 90 -4.18 0.11 -3.72
N THR A 91 -4.45 -0.63 -2.67
CA THR A 91 -3.59 -0.77 -1.48
C THR A 91 -2.14 -1.12 -1.84
N VAL A 92 -1.96 -1.89 -2.89
CA VAL A 92 -0.64 -2.29 -3.40
C VAL A 92 0.16 -1.13 -3.96
N GLU A 93 -0.48 -0.21 -4.68
CA GLU A 93 0.20 0.99 -5.17
C GLU A 93 0.66 1.86 -4.00
N VAL A 94 -0.13 1.93 -2.93
CA VAL A 94 0.26 2.62 -1.69
C VAL A 94 1.43 1.92 -1.02
N GLU A 95 1.37 0.60 -0.86
CA GLU A 95 2.44 -0.22 -0.27
C GLU A 95 3.77 -0.04 -1.02
N ARG A 96 3.74 -0.12 -2.35
CA ARG A 96 4.91 0.11 -3.20
C ARG A 96 5.53 1.49 -2.98
N SER A 97 4.68 2.50 -2.95
CA SER A 97 5.12 3.88 -2.77
C SER A 97 5.75 4.09 -1.40
N LEU A 98 5.08 3.67 -0.34
CA LEU A 98 5.56 3.82 1.03
C LEU A 98 6.88 3.10 1.29
N ARG A 99 7.13 1.99 0.62
CA ARG A 99 8.38 1.22 0.78
C ARG A 99 9.61 1.99 0.36
N VAL A 100 9.48 2.90 -0.61
CA VAL A 100 10.60 3.61 -1.23
C VAL A 100 10.69 5.09 -0.84
N LEU A 101 9.71 5.59 -0.08
CA LEU A 101 9.68 6.97 0.39
C LEU A 101 10.51 7.16 1.65
N ASP A 102 11.09 8.35 1.79
CA ASP A 102 11.78 8.77 3.01
C ASP A 102 10.83 9.53 3.95
N GLY A 103 9.86 10.24 3.40
CA GLY A 103 8.86 10.99 4.15
C GLY A 103 7.54 11.09 3.41
N ALA A 104 6.50 11.56 4.08
CA ALA A 104 5.18 11.70 3.47
C ALA A 104 4.42 12.93 4.00
N VAL A 105 3.51 13.42 3.16
CA VAL A 105 2.52 14.44 3.52
C VAL A 105 1.15 13.77 3.51
N ALA A 106 0.48 13.76 4.65
CA ALA A 106 -0.89 13.31 4.77
C ALA A 106 -1.85 14.50 4.65
N VAL A 107 -2.71 14.47 3.64
CA VAL A 107 -3.71 15.51 3.38
C VAL A 107 -5.05 15.08 3.93
N PHE A 108 -5.62 15.89 4.81
CA PHE A 108 -6.94 15.67 5.42
C PHE A 108 -7.94 16.73 4.94
N ASP A 109 -9.18 16.32 4.76
CA ASP A 109 -10.28 17.27 4.55
C ASP A 109 -10.62 17.96 5.88
N GLY A 110 -10.56 19.29 5.92
CA GLY A 110 -10.81 20.08 7.13
C GLY A 110 -12.24 19.96 7.67
N LYS A 111 -13.19 19.52 6.87
CA LYS A 111 -14.55 19.24 7.30
C LYS A 111 -14.71 17.82 7.84
N GLU A 112 -14.19 16.85 7.10
CA GLU A 112 -14.43 15.43 7.37
C GLU A 112 -13.48 14.86 8.43
N GLY A 113 -12.31 15.46 8.60
CA GLY A 113 -11.25 14.95 9.48
C GLY A 113 -10.61 13.67 8.94
N VAL A 114 -10.16 12.81 9.86
CA VAL A 114 -9.57 11.53 9.49
C VAL A 114 -10.67 10.56 9.06
N GLU A 115 -10.53 10.01 7.87
CA GLU A 115 -11.43 9.06 7.25
C GLU A 115 -10.82 7.66 7.18
N PRO A 116 -11.58 6.57 6.98
CA PRO A 116 -11.07 5.20 7.08
C PRO A 116 -9.89 4.88 6.15
N GLN A 117 -9.91 5.43 4.94
CA GLN A 117 -8.79 5.23 4.00
C GLN A 117 -7.53 5.92 4.49
N SER A 118 -7.66 7.07 5.14
CA SER A 118 -6.54 7.76 5.80
C SER A 118 -5.96 6.89 6.91
N GLU A 119 -6.81 6.23 7.70
CA GLU A 119 -6.35 5.30 8.75
C GLU A 119 -5.54 4.14 8.16
N THR A 120 -6.02 3.55 7.07
CA THR A 120 -5.35 2.41 6.41
C THR A 120 -3.98 2.81 5.89
N VAL A 121 -3.91 3.91 5.14
CA VAL A 121 -2.63 4.42 4.60
C VAL A 121 -1.67 4.84 5.71
N TRP A 122 -2.19 5.43 6.77
CA TRP A 122 -1.40 5.80 7.95
C TRP A 122 -0.77 4.59 8.62
N ARG A 123 -1.52 3.51 8.84
CA ARG A 123 -1.00 2.25 9.41
C ARG A 123 0.04 1.60 8.52
N GLN A 124 -0.14 1.66 7.20
CA GLN A 124 0.89 1.20 6.26
C GLN A 124 2.17 2.02 6.37
N ALA A 125 2.05 3.34 6.52
CA ALA A 125 3.20 4.21 6.74
C ALA A 125 3.90 3.92 8.09
N ASP A 126 3.16 3.55 9.13
CA ASP A 126 3.73 3.11 10.41
C ASP A 126 4.57 1.84 10.24
N LYS A 127 4.12 0.89 9.44
CA LYS A 127 4.86 -0.35 9.14
C LYS A 127 6.26 -0.07 8.59
N TYR A 128 6.41 0.94 7.76
CA TYR A 128 7.69 1.35 7.18
C TYR A 128 8.39 2.47 7.94
N GLN A 129 7.84 2.89 9.07
CA GLN A 129 8.39 3.97 9.91
C GLN A 129 8.68 5.26 9.13
N VAL A 130 7.79 5.61 8.21
CA VAL A 130 7.92 6.81 7.38
C VAL A 130 7.57 8.05 8.19
N PRO A 131 8.49 9.01 8.39
CA PRO A 131 8.18 10.30 9.00
C PRO A 131 7.13 11.06 8.18
N ARG A 132 6.15 11.66 8.84
CA ARG A 132 5.00 12.29 8.21
C ARG A 132 4.71 13.65 8.79
N MET A 133 4.19 14.50 7.91
CA MET A 133 3.52 15.74 8.29
C MET A 133 2.09 15.74 7.78
N CYS A 134 1.24 16.56 8.38
CA CYS A 134 -0.17 16.66 8.06
C CYS A 134 -0.49 18.02 7.43
N PHE A 135 -1.34 18.02 6.43
CA PHE A 135 -1.89 19.22 5.84
C PHE A 135 -3.42 19.17 5.88
N VAL A 136 -4.02 20.04 6.68
CA VAL A 136 -5.47 20.17 6.78
C VAL A 136 -5.94 21.07 5.66
N ASN A 137 -6.49 20.46 4.63
CA ASN A 137 -6.92 21.11 3.38
C ASN A 137 -8.40 21.50 3.43
N LYS A 138 -8.82 22.29 2.45
CA LYS A 138 -10.21 22.72 2.27
C LYS A 138 -10.77 23.54 3.44
N MET A 139 -9.94 24.37 4.02
CA MET A 139 -10.38 25.27 5.10
C MET A 139 -11.42 26.31 4.70
N ASP A 140 -11.61 26.49 3.38
CA ASP A 140 -12.65 27.34 2.77
C ASP A 140 -14.02 26.67 2.63
N LYS A 141 -14.10 25.36 2.88
CA LYS A 141 -15.32 24.57 2.73
C LYS A 141 -16.29 24.81 3.89
N LEU A 142 -17.59 24.88 3.59
CA LEU A 142 -18.63 24.99 4.61
C LEU A 142 -18.56 23.80 5.60
N GLY A 143 -18.45 24.12 6.89
CA GLY A 143 -18.28 23.15 7.96
C GLY A 143 -16.81 22.77 8.27
N ALA A 144 -15.84 23.44 7.66
CA ALA A 144 -14.44 23.21 7.96
C ALA A 144 -14.09 23.61 9.40
N ASP A 145 -13.49 22.68 10.14
CA ASP A 145 -13.04 22.87 11.53
C ASP A 145 -11.65 22.27 11.70
N PHE A 146 -10.65 23.12 11.76
CA PHE A 146 -9.26 22.73 11.94
C PHE A 146 -9.01 21.95 13.25
N TYR A 147 -9.54 22.45 14.35
CA TYR A 147 -9.32 21.88 15.68
C TYR A 147 -9.97 20.51 15.85
N TYR A 148 -11.16 20.35 15.25
CA TYR A 148 -11.81 19.05 15.16
C TYR A 148 -10.94 18.06 14.36
N THR A 149 -10.43 18.46 13.22
CA THR A 149 -9.56 17.62 12.37
C THR A 149 -8.30 17.19 13.12
N VAL A 150 -7.65 18.11 13.84
CA VAL A 150 -6.49 17.80 14.68
C VAL A 150 -6.85 16.79 15.77
N GLN A 151 -8.01 16.93 16.40
CA GLN A 151 -8.48 15.98 17.41
C GLN A 151 -8.72 14.58 16.80
N THR A 152 -9.25 14.48 15.58
CA THR A 152 -9.39 13.18 14.90
C THR A 152 -8.06 12.50 14.60
N ILE A 153 -7.01 13.25 14.38
CA ILE A 153 -5.65 12.70 14.22
C ILE A 153 -5.22 11.97 15.51
N VAL A 154 -5.50 12.56 16.67
CA VAL A 154 -5.24 11.94 17.96
C VAL A 154 -6.11 10.70 18.17
N ASP A 155 -7.41 10.86 18.02
CA ASP A 155 -8.40 9.85 18.41
C ASP A 155 -8.40 8.62 17.50
N ARG A 156 -8.21 8.82 16.19
CA ARG A 156 -8.30 7.75 15.18
C ARG A 156 -6.96 7.17 14.77
N LEU A 157 -5.92 8.01 14.71
CA LEU A 157 -4.59 7.57 14.28
C LEU A 157 -3.67 7.21 15.44
N GLY A 158 -4.02 7.64 16.67
CA GLY A 158 -3.15 7.49 17.83
C GLY A 158 -1.84 8.25 17.68
N ALA A 159 -1.82 9.28 16.81
CA ALA A 159 -0.65 10.10 16.52
C ALA A 159 -0.56 11.31 17.46
N GLU A 160 0.62 11.88 17.56
CA GLU A 160 0.86 13.13 18.28
C GLU A 160 1.00 14.29 17.28
N PRO A 161 -0.07 15.04 16.99
CA PRO A 161 0.01 16.18 16.09
C PRO A 161 0.76 17.34 16.75
N LEU A 162 1.76 17.87 16.07
CA LEU A 162 2.46 19.08 16.47
C LEU A 162 2.00 20.24 15.60
N VAL A 163 1.10 21.05 16.11
CA VAL A 163 0.50 22.13 15.37
C VAL A 163 1.51 23.27 15.18
N LEU A 164 1.88 23.53 13.93
CA LEU A 164 2.78 24.62 13.54
C LEU A 164 2.06 25.86 13.04
N GLN A 165 0.81 25.70 12.60
CA GLN A 165 -0.03 26.76 12.08
C GLN A 165 -1.45 26.58 12.61
N ILE A 166 -2.13 27.70 12.87
CA ILE A 166 -3.56 27.74 13.12
C ILE A 166 -4.24 28.62 12.06
N PRO A 167 -5.51 28.35 11.69
CA PRO A 167 -6.17 29.11 10.64
C PRO A 167 -6.59 30.51 11.11
N ILE A 168 -6.56 31.48 10.18
CA ILE A 168 -7.18 32.79 10.34
C ILE A 168 -8.53 32.74 9.62
N GLY A 169 -9.62 32.61 10.38
CA GLY A 169 -10.95 32.39 9.85
C GLY A 169 -11.21 30.93 9.45
N SER A 170 -12.41 30.69 8.98
CA SER A 170 -12.85 29.40 8.44
C SER A 170 -13.90 29.64 7.36
N GLU A 171 -14.15 28.63 6.53
CA GLU A 171 -15.10 28.72 5.42
C GLU A 171 -14.79 29.89 4.49
N SER A 172 -15.78 30.72 4.17
CA SER A 172 -15.60 31.91 3.34
C SER A 172 -14.67 32.98 3.93
N ASP A 173 -14.48 32.94 5.25
CA ASP A 173 -13.66 33.91 5.98
C ASP A 173 -12.20 33.44 6.17
N PHE A 174 -11.86 32.28 5.64
CA PHE A 174 -10.49 31.80 5.67
C PHE A 174 -9.59 32.66 4.78
N VAL A 175 -8.68 33.39 5.39
CA VAL A 175 -7.79 34.33 4.69
C VAL A 175 -6.31 34.01 4.81
N GLY A 176 -5.94 33.13 5.74
CA GLY A 176 -4.55 32.82 5.96
C GLY A 176 -4.33 31.94 7.18
N VAL A 177 -3.07 31.90 7.64
CA VAL A 177 -2.64 31.10 8.78
C VAL A 177 -1.76 31.92 9.73
N ILE A 178 -1.79 31.56 11.00
CA ILE A 178 -0.82 32.05 11.98
C ILE A 178 0.32 31.04 12.02
N ASP A 179 1.51 31.49 11.66
CA ASP A 179 2.74 30.75 11.76
C ASP A 179 3.25 30.79 13.20
N LEU A 180 3.09 29.72 13.93
CA LEU A 180 3.46 29.64 15.34
C LEU A 180 4.97 29.56 15.58
N VAL A 181 5.75 29.16 14.58
CA VAL A 181 7.21 29.08 14.70
C VAL A 181 7.81 30.49 14.73
N PHE A 182 7.43 31.33 13.78
CA PHE A 182 7.87 32.73 13.71
C PHE A 182 6.95 33.72 14.44
N ASN A 183 5.82 33.26 14.98
CA ASN A 183 4.84 34.04 15.70
C ASN A 183 4.33 35.25 14.88
N ARG A 184 3.85 34.97 13.68
CA ARG A 184 3.38 35.96 12.71
C ARG A 184 2.19 35.45 11.92
N ALA A 185 1.46 36.34 11.25
CA ALA A 185 0.39 35.96 10.36
C ALA A 185 0.88 35.94 8.91
N LEU A 186 0.44 34.92 8.15
CA LEU A 186 0.61 34.81 6.71
C LEU A 186 -0.76 34.95 6.07
N VAL A 187 -1.00 36.04 5.35
CA VAL A 187 -2.32 36.42 4.87
C VAL A 187 -2.33 36.54 3.33
N TRP A 188 -3.36 35.97 2.71
CA TRP A 188 -3.65 36.11 1.29
C TRP A 188 -4.90 37.01 1.12
N HIS A 189 -4.69 38.17 0.55
CA HIS A 189 -5.76 39.16 0.38
C HIS A 189 -6.59 38.95 -0.90
N GLY A 190 -7.90 38.96 -0.75
CA GLY A 190 -8.86 38.90 -1.85
C GLY A 190 -8.92 37.53 -2.57
N ASP A 191 -9.36 37.55 -3.81
CA ASP A 191 -9.31 36.39 -4.70
C ASP A 191 -7.86 36.16 -5.16
N VAL A 192 -7.20 35.19 -4.56
CA VAL A 192 -5.80 34.90 -4.80
C VAL A 192 -5.61 34.41 -6.21
N LYS A 193 -4.92 35.21 -7.01
CA LYS A 193 -4.48 34.77 -8.33
C LYS A 193 -3.38 33.74 -8.20
N ILE A 194 -3.33 32.86 -9.15
CA ILE A 194 -2.29 31.85 -9.28
C ILE A 194 -0.91 32.53 -9.28
N GLY A 195 -0.01 32.08 -8.39
CA GLY A 195 1.32 32.65 -8.25
C GLY A 195 1.42 33.89 -7.36
N GLN A 196 0.32 34.31 -6.77
CA GLN A 196 0.33 35.42 -5.81
C GLN A 196 0.91 34.94 -4.48
N ASP A 197 1.84 35.72 -3.94
CA ASP A 197 2.45 35.46 -2.64
C ASP A 197 1.57 35.98 -1.49
N TYR A 198 1.85 35.49 -0.29
CA TYR A 198 1.21 35.96 0.94
C TYR A 198 1.92 37.22 1.48
N GLU A 199 1.21 38.00 2.27
CA GLU A 199 1.78 39.09 3.05
C GLU A 199 2.01 38.64 4.50
N ILE A 200 3.15 39.08 5.06
CA ILE A 200 3.48 38.85 6.48
C ILE A 200 2.90 39.99 7.28
N GLU A 201 2.03 39.66 8.23
CA GLU A 201 1.33 40.63 9.06
C GLU A 201 1.47 40.27 10.55
N GLU A 202 1.09 41.18 11.40
CA GLU A 202 0.94 40.93 12.82
C GLU A 202 -0.28 40.02 13.07
N ILE A 203 -0.23 39.23 14.13
CA ILE A 203 -1.33 38.35 14.53
C ILE A 203 -2.55 39.20 14.85
N PRO A 204 -3.75 38.90 14.24
CA PRO A 204 -4.96 39.59 14.56
C PRO A 204 -5.27 39.61 16.07
N ALA A 205 -5.69 40.72 16.62
CA ALA A 205 -5.93 40.90 18.04
C ALA A 205 -6.95 39.89 18.62
N GLU A 206 -7.97 39.53 17.84
CA GLU A 206 -8.99 38.55 18.21
C GLU A 206 -8.45 37.11 18.32
N LEU A 207 -7.33 36.82 17.68
CA LEU A 207 -6.68 35.50 17.71
C LEU A 207 -5.41 35.45 18.58
N ALA A 208 -5.05 36.57 19.21
CA ALA A 208 -3.82 36.67 20.00
C ALA A 208 -3.74 35.63 21.14
N ASP A 209 -4.82 35.48 21.90
CA ASP A 209 -4.88 34.53 23.03
C ASP A 209 -4.80 33.08 22.53
N LYS A 210 -5.47 32.77 21.45
CA LYS A 210 -5.45 31.43 20.84
C LYS A 210 -4.10 31.11 20.22
N ALA A 211 -3.48 32.09 19.58
CA ALA A 211 -2.13 31.95 19.03
C ALA A 211 -1.11 31.68 20.15
N GLU A 212 -1.23 32.39 21.27
CA GLU A 212 -0.36 32.19 22.44
C GLU A 212 -0.56 30.81 23.07
N GLU A 213 -1.79 30.37 23.22
CA GLU A 213 -2.11 29.02 23.72
C GLU A 213 -1.42 27.93 22.86
N TRP A 214 -1.60 27.98 21.55
CA TRP A 214 -1.04 26.97 20.65
C TRP A 214 0.46 27.09 20.49
N ARG A 215 1.01 28.30 20.49
CA ARG A 215 2.45 28.49 20.50
C ARG A 215 3.09 27.94 21.77
N SER A 216 2.47 28.15 22.94
CA SER A 216 2.95 27.58 24.20
C SER A 216 3.00 26.06 24.16
N LYS A 217 2.00 25.40 23.61
CA LYS A 217 1.99 23.94 23.40
C LYS A 217 3.14 23.48 22.50
N LEU A 218 3.38 24.21 21.40
CA LEU A 218 4.49 23.93 20.49
C LEU A 218 5.85 24.08 21.19
N VAL A 219 6.08 25.18 21.82
CA VAL A 219 7.37 25.50 22.49
C VAL A 219 7.65 24.53 23.66
N GLU A 220 6.64 24.21 24.45
CA GLU A 220 6.74 23.22 25.52
C GLU A 220 7.16 21.85 25.01
N ARG A 221 6.47 21.35 23.98
CA ARG A 221 6.79 20.04 23.39
C ARG A 221 8.18 20.00 22.76
N VAL A 222 8.56 21.06 22.09
CA VAL A 222 9.89 21.21 21.48
C VAL A 222 10.99 21.26 22.54
N ALA A 223 10.76 21.98 23.65
CA ALA A 223 11.71 22.09 24.76
C ALA A 223 11.99 20.72 25.40
N GLU A 224 10.98 19.85 25.52
CA GLU A 224 11.15 18.51 26.09
C GLU A 224 12.08 17.61 25.26
N SER A 225 12.33 17.94 24.00
CA SER A 225 13.13 17.12 23.07
C SER A 225 14.65 17.25 23.26
N ASP A 226 15.09 18.27 23.99
CA ASP A 226 16.51 18.63 24.14
C ASP A 226 16.76 19.28 25.49
N GLU A 227 17.79 18.82 26.20
CA GLU A 227 18.11 19.32 27.55
C GLU A 227 18.46 20.83 27.57
N GLU A 228 19.19 21.30 26.56
CA GLU A 228 19.58 22.72 26.46
C GLU A 228 18.34 23.60 26.20
N LEU A 229 17.43 23.17 25.33
CA LEU A 229 16.20 23.88 25.09
C LEU A 229 15.26 23.87 26.30
N LEU A 230 15.23 22.76 27.04
CA LEU A 230 14.44 22.64 28.26
C LEU A 230 14.94 23.57 29.33
N GLU A 231 16.27 23.71 29.54
CA GLU A 231 16.88 24.66 30.46
C GLU A 231 16.53 26.10 30.12
N LYS A 232 16.60 26.48 28.83
CA LYS A 232 16.16 27.79 28.34
C LYS A 232 14.70 28.07 28.64
N TYR A 233 13.84 27.10 28.31
CA TYR A 233 12.40 27.23 28.53
C TYR A 233 12.04 27.40 30.01
N LEU A 234 12.62 26.56 30.87
CA LEU A 234 12.43 26.67 32.34
C LEU A 234 13.03 27.92 32.92
N GLY A 235 14.08 28.46 32.34
CA GLY A 235 14.71 29.72 32.69
C GLY A 235 13.93 30.97 32.26
N GLY A 236 12.83 30.79 31.50
CA GLY A 236 12.01 31.88 30.96
C GLY A 236 12.61 32.58 29.74
N GLU A 237 13.61 31.99 29.11
CA GLU A 237 14.18 32.50 27.86
C GLU A 237 13.30 32.05 26.67
N GLU A 238 13.12 32.93 25.70
CA GLU A 238 12.40 32.59 24.45
C GLU A 238 13.29 31.76 23.54
N LEU A 239 12.72 30.68 22.96
CA LEU A 239 13.36 29.91 21.91
C LEU A 239 13.31 30.67 20.59
N THR A 240 14.41 30.67 19.85
CA THR A 240 14.45 31.29 18.52
C THR A 240 13.68 30.44 17.51
N PRO A 241 13.15 31.01 16.40
CA PRO A 241 12.53 30.23 15.34
C PRO A 241 13.45 29.15 14.77
N GLU A 242 14.74 29.39 14.67
CA GLU A 242 15.73 28.41 14.18
C GLU A 242 15.89 27.24 15.15
N GLU A 243 15.91 27.49 16.46
CA GLU A 243 15.95 26.45 17.50
C GLU A 243 14.66 25.59 17.45
N ILE A 244 13.49 26.23 17.29
CA ILE A 244 12.20 25.54 17.15
C ILE A 244 12.20 24.67 15.90
N LYS A 245 12.59 25.19 14.75
CA LYS A 245 12.66 24.44 13.49
C LYS A 245 13.59 23.22 13.58
N ALA A 246 14.78 23.40 14.14
CA ALA A 246 15.72 22.29 14.31
C ALA A 246 15.17 21.19 15.22
N ALA A 247 14.51 21.56 16.31
CA ALA A 247 13.91 20.62 17.24
C ALA A 247 12.67 19.92 16.66
N VAL A 248 11.80 20.63 15.94
CA VAL A 248 10.67 20.05 15.22
C VAL A 248 11.15 19.02 14.20
N ARG A 249 12.19 19.35 13.42
CA ARG A 249 12.80 18.41 12.49
C ARG A 249 13.29 17.16 13.22
N LYS A 250 14.03 17.30 14.31
CA LYS A 250 14.59 16.19 15.08
C LYS A 250 13.52 15.21 15.54
N ILE A 251 12.46 15.69 16.17
CA ILE A 251 11.38 14.83 16.68
C ILE A 251 10.46 14.30 15.59
N THR A 252 10.32 15.01 14.48
CA THR A 252 9.60 14.51 13.28
C THR A 252 10.35 13.35 12.63
N LEU A 253 11.66 13.46 12.45
CA LEU A 253 12.51 12.40 11.90
C LEU A 253 12.56 11.17 12.81
N ALA A 254 12.47 11.36 14.12
CA ALA A 254 12.37 10.28 15.10
C ALA A 254 11.00 9.57 15.10
N GLY A 255 10.01 10.10 14.38
CA GLY A 255 8.66 9.55 14.37
C GLY A 255 7.83 9.82 15.61
N GLU A 256 8.29 10.74 16.49
CA GLU A 256 7.60 11.07 17.75
C GLU A 256 6.37 11.95 17.52
N VAL A 257 6.46 12.89 16.60
CA VAL A 257 5.40 13.86 16.31
C VAL A 257 5.13 13.97 14.82
N ASN A 258 3.98 14.54 14.50
CA ASN A 258 3.56 14.84 13.13
C ASN A 258 3.24 16.33 13.02
N PRO A 259 4.08 17.13 12.36
CA PRO A 259 3.79 18.55 12.12
C PRO A 259 2.46 18.72 11.39
N VAL A 260 1.66 19.70 11.81
CA VAL A 260 0.35 20.00 11.23
C VAL A 260 0.32 21.42 10.71
N LEU A 261 -0.02 21.55 9.43
CA LEU A 261 -0.26 22.78 8.72
C LEU A 261 -1.69 22.82 8.19
N CYS A 262 -2.15 23.95 7.74
CA CYS A 262 -3.48 24.08 7.15
C CYS A 262 -3.50 25.03 5.96
N GLY A 263 -4.55 24.93 5.16
CA GLY A 263 -4.75 25.79 4.01
C GLY A 263 -5.92 25.34 3.15
N THR A 264 -5.96 25.89 1.96
CA THR A 264 -6.86 25.44 0.90
C THR A 264 -6.13 25.49 -0.43
N ALA A 265 -5.76 24.33 -0.93
CA ALA A 265 -5.02 24.19 -2.18
C ALA A 265 -5.82 24.75 -3.36
N PHE A 266 -7.12 24.51 -3.40
CA PHE A 266 -8.00 24.99 -4.46
C PHE A 266 -8.03 26.52 -4.55
N LYS A 267 -8.00 27.22 -3.42
CA LYS A 267 -7.97 28.67 -3.33
C LYS A 267 -6.56 29.27 -3.30
N ASN A 268 -5.54 28.44 -3.53
CA ASN A 268 -4.11 28.85 -3.56
C ASN A 268 -3.60 29.47 -2.25
N LYS A 269 -4.11 29.04 -1.11
CA LYS A 269 -3.71 29.53 0.21
C LYS A 269 -3.04 28.42 1.02
N GLY A 270 -1.84 28.65 1.50
CA GLY A 270 -1.10 27.76 2.38
C GLY A 270 -0.14 26.79 1.68
N VAL A 271 0.02 26.83 0.36
CA VAL A 271 0.88 25.89 -0.39
C VAL A 271 2.36 26.23 -0.26
N GLN A 272 2.74 27.50 -0.32
CA GLN A 272 4.13 27.90 -0.17
C GLN A 272 4.67 27.54 1.23
N PRO A 273 3.96 27.83 2.33
CA PRO A 273 4.37 27.34 3.65
C PRO A 273 4.47 25.81 3.76
N LEU A 274 3.61 25.08 3.04
CA LEU A 274 3.70 23.63 2.96
C LEU A 274 5.00 23.17 2.29
N LEU A 275 5.39 23.80 1.19
CA LEU A 275 6.67 23.53 0.50
C LEU A 275 7.87 23.83 1.40
N ASP A 276 7.85 24.95 2.11
CA ASP A 276 8.88 25.31 3.09
C ASP A 276 8.98 24.25 4.20
N ALA A 277 7.84 23.78 4.71
CA ALA A 277 7.78 22.75 5.74
C ALA A 277 8.30 21.38 5.24
N ILE A 278 8.04 21.00 4.00
CA ILE A 278 8.61 19.78 3.39
C ILE A 278 10.14 19.83 3.42
N VAL A 279 10.71 20.96 3.03
CA VAL A 279 12.16 21.17 3.06
C VAL A 279 12.71 21.18 4.48
N ASP A 280 12.02 21.85 5.42
CA ASP A 280 12.49 22.05 6.77
C ASP A 280 12.36 20.82 7.66
N TYR A 281 11.32 20.00 7.49
CA TYR A 281 10.94 18.98 8.49
C TYR A 281 10.96 17.54 7.97
N LEU A 282 10.84 17.30 6.68
CA LEU A 282 10.87 15.93 6.14
C LEU A 282 12.31 15.47 5.88
N PRO A 283 12.57 14.14 5.95
CA PRO A 283 13.92 13.62 5.85
C PRO A 283 14.52 13.71 4.46
N SER A 284 15.84 13.84 4.42
CA SER A 284 16.65 13.53 3.26
C SER A 284 17.01 12.02 3.23
N PRO A 285 17.55 11.48 2.12
CA PRO A 285 18.06 10.11 2.11
C PRO A 285 19.14 9.81 3.15
N LEU A 286 19.83 10.82 3.64
CA LEU A 286 20.87 10.68 4.67
C LEU A 286 20.29 10.68 6.11
N ASP A 287 19.10 11.18 6.30
CA ASP A 287 18.44 11.23 7.61
C ASP A 287 17.73 9.93 7.99
N VAL A 288 17.44 9.09 7.01
CA VAL A 288 16.82 7.77 7.23
C VAL A 288 17.88 6.74 7.59
N PRO A 289 17.54 5.71 8.41
CA PRO A 289 18.48 4.65 8.73
C PRO A 289 19.03 3.96 7.49
N ALA A 290 20.26 3.44 7.57
CA ALA A 290 20.81 2.59 6.55
C ALA A 290 19.88 1.41 6.26
N ILE A 291 19.71 1.07 4.99
CA ILE A 291 18.83 -0.03 4.64
C ILE A 291 19.44 -1.36 5.06
N GLN A 292 18.64 -2.18 5.73
CA GLN A 292 19.00 -3.53 6.12
C GLN A 292 18.69 -4.48 4.96
N ALA A 293 19.72 -5.12 4.44
CA ALA A 293 19.62 -6.11 3.38
C ALA A 293 20.13 -7.46 3.88
N HIS A 294 19.83 -8.51 3.17
CA HIS A 294 20.28 -9.88 3.48
C HIS A 294 21.25 -10.39 2.42
N ASP A 295 22.12 -11.30 2.81
CA ASP A 295 22.93 -12.04 1.86
C ASP A 295 22.02 -13.00 1.07
N PRO A 296 22.07 -13.04 -0.26
CA PRO A 296 21.24 -13.95 -1.06
C PRO A 296 21.44 -15.45 -0.73
N LYS A 297 22.55 -15.80 -0.10
CA LYS A 297 22.88 -17.19 0.28
C LYS A 297 22.65 -17.49 1.76
N ASP A 298 22.45 -16.47 2.57
CA ASP A 298 22.30 -16.60 4.03
C ASP A 298 21.37 -15.50 4.54
N GLU A 299 20.10 -15.81 4.67
CA GLU A 299 19.07 -14.87 5.09
C GLU A 299 19.29 -14.31 6.51
N GLU A 300 20.02 -15.02 7.36
CA GLU A 300 20.34 -14.54 8.71
C GLU A 300 21.44 -13.48 8.72
N LYS A 301 22.24 -13.42 7.64
CA LYS A 301 23.32 -12.44 7.52
C LYS A 301 22.80 -11.10 7.01
N ILE A 302 22.71 -10.13 7.92
CA ILE A 302 22.29 -8.77 7.61
C ILE A 302 23.48 -7.96 7.07
N ILE A 303 23.25 -7.26 5.97
CA ILE A 303 24.20 -6.37 5.31
C ILE A 303 23.59 -4.97 5.26
N GLU A 304 24.25 -3.99 5.84
CA GLU A 304 23.82 -2.59 5.76
C GLU A 304 24.29 -1.94 4.46
N ARG A 305 23.43 -1.10 3.89
CA ARG A 305 23.74 -0.23 2.76
C ARG A 305 23.34 1.20 3.07
N HIS A 306 24.26 2.13 2.79
CA HIS A 306 24.06 3.55 3.02
C HIS A 306 23.82 4.29 1.69
N SER A 307 23.23 5.46 1.76
CA SER A 307 23.02 6.34 0.60
C SER A 307 24.36 7.00 0.19
N ASP A 308 25.28 6.17 -0.30
CA ASP A 308 26.64 6.55 -0.72
C ASP A 308 26.94 5.91 -2.08
N ALA A 309 27.29 6.75 -3.06
CA ALA A 309 27.62 6.31 -4.41
C ALA A 309 28.87 5.42 -4.49
N SER A 310 29.76 5.46 -3.50
CA SER A 310 30.96 4.63 -3.42
C SER A 310 30.70 3.20 -2.93
N GLU A 311 29.56 2.94 -2.32
CA GLU A 311 29.17 1.60 -1.88
C GLU A 311 28.74 0.70 -3.05
N PRO A 312 28.70 -0.62 -2.88
CA PRO A 312 28.14 -1.51 -3.88
C PRO A 312 26.70 -1.16 -4.22
N PHE A 313 26.35 -1.20 -5.50
CA PHE A 313 25.01 -0.86 -5.98
C PHE A 313 23.94 -1.74 -5.39
N SER A 314 22.87 -1.14 -4.92
CA SER A 314 21.63 -1.80 -4.53
C SER A 314 20.42 -0.91 -4.81
N ALA A 315 19.38 -1.50 -5.38
CA ALA A 315 18.14 -0.81 -5.72
C ALA A 315 16.94 -1.75 -5.62
N LEU A 316 15.79 -1.17 -5.38
CA LEU A 316 14.52 -1.88 -5.36
C LEU A 316 13.67 -1.47 -6.57
N ALA A 317 13.26 -2.45 -7.37
CA ALA A 317 12.26 -2.26 -8.42
C ALA A 317 10.87 -2.26 -7.76
N PHE A 318 10.24 -1.10 -7.68
CA PHE A 318 8.96 -0.97 -6.97
C PHE A 318 7.76 -0.82 -7.88
N LYS A 319 7.97 -0.59 -9.16
CA LYS A 319 6.89 -0.48 -10.15
C LYS A 319 7.37 -0.81 -11.55
N VAL A 320 6.56 -1.57 -12.27
CA VAL A 320 6.77 -1.87 -13.70
C VAL A 320 5.55 -1.38 -14.46
N VAL A 321 5.77 -0.67 -15.56
CA VAL A 321 4.72 -0.10 -16.42
C VAL A 321 5.01 -0.45 -17.88
N SER A 322 3.98 -0.80 -18.63
CA SER A 322 4.07 -0.92 -20.09
C SER A 322 3.97 0.45 -20.73
N HIS A 323 5.06 0.90 -21.36
CA HIS A 323 5.10 2.19 -22.03
C HIS A 323 4.91 2.02 -23.54
N PRO A 324 4.07 2.85 -24.20
CA PRO A 324 3.74 2.68 -25.63
C PRO A 324 4.95 2.67 -26.57
N PHE A 325 6.01 3.46 -26.26
CA PHE A 325 7.18 3.63 -27.10
C PHE A 325 8.39 2.82 -26.63
N PHE A 326 8.54 2.63 -25.33
CA PHE A 326 9.73 1.99 -24.75
C PHE A 326 9.51 0.54 -24.33
N GLY A 327 8.29 0.06 -24.45
CA GLY A 327 7.91 -1.26 -23.97
C GLY A 327 7.82 -1.29 -22.45
N ARG A 328 8.78 -1.94 -21.80
CA ARG A 328 8.77 -2.10 -20.34
C ARG A 328 9.61 -1.03 -19.66
N LEU A 329 9.00 -0.28 -18.77
CA LEU A 329 9.60 0.76 -17.95
C LEU A 329 9.59 0.31 -16.48
N THR A 330 10.76 0.23 -15.85
CA THR A 330 10.89 -0.20 -14.47
C THR A 330 11.32 0.98 -13.59
N TYR A 331 10.50 1.33 -12.61
CA TYR A 331 10.84 2.34 -11.62
C TYR A 331 11.66 1.71 -10.50
N VAL A 332 12.78 2.34 -10.18
CA VAL A 332 13.69 1.87 -9.15
C VAL A 332 14.05 2.97 -8.16
N ARG A 333 14.14 2.61 -6.88
CA ARG A 333 14.79 3.42 -5.86
C ARG A 333 16.20 2.89 -5.64
N VAL A 334 17.20 3.72 -5.86
CA VAL A 334 18.60 3.38 -5.60
C VAL A 334 18.93 3.69 -4.14
N TYR A 335 19.35 2.68 -3.40
CA TYR A 335 19.71 2.79 -1.99
C TYR A 335 21.20 2.98 -1.75
N SER A 336 22.04 2.40 -2.58
CA SER A 336 23.50 2.54 -2.50
C SER A 336 24.14 2.41 -3.86
N GLY A 337 25.35 2.93 -3.99
CA GLY A 337 26.15 2.79 -5.20
C GLY A 337 25.66 3.62 -6.38
N GLU A 338 26.20 3.31 -7.54
CA GLU A 338 25.92 3.96 -8.81
C GLU A 338 26.02 2.96 -9.95
N VAL A 339 25.15 3.08 -10.94
CA VAL A 339 25.25 2.38 -12.22
C VAL A 339 25.10 3.35 -13.38
N LYS A 340 25.76 3.04 -14.49
CA LYS A 340 25.68 3.80 -15.75
C LYS A 340 24.93 3.01 -16.80
N GLN A 341 24.43 3.71 -17.80
CA GLN A 341 23.86 3.08 -18.98
C GLN A 341 24.86 2.12 -19.60
N GLY A 342 24.44 0.88 -19.84
CA GLY A 342 25.27 -0.18 -20.39
C GLY A 342 25.92 -1.11 -19.37
N ASP A 343 25.95 -0.74 -18.10
CA ASP A 343 26.47 -1.58 -17.02
C ASP A 343 25.65 -2.86 -16.83
N MET A 344 26.33 -3.88 -16.34
CA MET A 344 25.68 -5.13 -15.95
C MET A 344 25.41 -5.14 -14.45
N MET A 345 24.23 -5.52 -14.06
CA MET A 345 23.82 -5.71 -12.67
C MET A 345 23.15 -7.07 -12.50
N LEU A 346 23.00 -7.49 -11.26
CA LEU A 346 22.33 -8.73 -10.90
C LEU A 346 20.92 -8.42 -10.37
N ASN A 347 19.91 -9.09 -10.94
CA ASN A 347 18.64 -9.25 -10.25
C ASN A 347 18.84 -10.32 -9.17
N ALA A 348 19.08 -9.88 -7.94
CA ALA A 348 19.45 -10.78 -6.84
C ALA A 348 18.29 -11.68 -6.42
N THR A 349 17.06 -11.24 -6.60
CA THR A 349 15.84 -12.03 -6.29
C THR A 349 15.71 -13.24 -7.20
N LYS A 350 16.00 -13.08 -8.50
CA LYS A 350 15.86 -14.13 -9.53
C LYS A 350 17.19 -14.79 -9.92
N GLY A 351 18.31 -14.27 -9.46
CA GLY A 351 19.64 -14.77 -9.82
C GLY A 351 20.02 -14.53 -11.29
N LYS A 352 19.39 -13.57 -11.97
CA LYS A 352 19.61 -13.28 -13.39
C LYS A 352 20.36 -11.97 -13.59
N LYS A 353 21.25 -11.96 -14.59
CA LYS A 353 21.95 -10.75 -14.98
C LYS A 353 21.07 -9.86 -15.84
N GLU A 354 21.07 -8.56 -15.55
CA GLU A 354 20.35 -7.54 -16.25
C GLU A 354 21.31 -6.45 -16.75
N ARG A 355 21.07 -5.94 -17.94
CA ARG A 355 21.83 -4.80 -18.47
C ARG A 355 21.05 -3.51 -18.29
N VAL A 356 21.69 -2.49 -17.76
CA VAL A 356 21.11 -1.15 -17.64
C VAL A 356 20.95 -0.57 -19.05
N GLY A 357 19.71 -0.40 -19.48
CA GLY A 357 19.37 0.28 -20.72
C GLY A 357 19.40 1.80 -20.55
N LYS A 358 18.44 2.50 -21.15
CA LYS A 358 18.29 3.94 -20.92
C LYS A 358 17.77 4.21 -19.50
N LEU A 359 18.28 5.31 -18.95
CA LEU A 359 17.89 5.79 -17.63
C LEU A 359 17.16 7.13 -17.77
N PHE A 360 16.07 7.28 -17.03
CA PHE A 360 15.30 8.51 -16.99
C PHE A 360 15.03 8.96 -15.56
N GLN A 361 15.01 10.26 -15.37
CA GLN A 361 14.38 10.92 -14.25
C GLN A 361 13.05 11.51 -14.73
N MET A 362 11.97 11.20 -14.04
CA MET A 362 10.64 11.60 -14.48
C MET A 362 10.29 12.99 -13.98
N HIS A 363 9.83 13.86 -14.89
CA HIS A 363 9.30 15.19 -14.60
C HIS A 363 7.86 15.27 -15.12
N ALA A 364 6.90 15.00 -14.27
CA ALA A 364 5.50 14.84 -14.68
C ALA A 364 5.40 13.77 -15.78
N ASN A 365 4.93 14.12 -16.97
CA ASN A 365 4.80 13.20 -18.10
C ASN A 365 6.02 13.18 -19.03
N LYS A 366 7.12 13.83 -18.63
CA LYS A 366 8.32 13.93 -19.46
C LYS A 366 9.44 13.08 -18.90
N GLU A 367 10.03 12.27 -19.74
CA GLU A 367 11.24 11.51 -19.45
C GLU A 367 12.47 12.37 -19.69
N ASN A 368 13.24 12.66 -18.65
CA ASN A 368 14.55 13.30 -18.77
C ASN A 368 15.63 12.24 -18.77
N PRO A 369 16.37 12.06 -19.87
CA PRO A 369 17.47 11.12 -19.92
C PRO A 369 18.58 11.55 -18.95
N VAL A 370 19.14 10.58 -18.24
CA VAL A 370 20.30 10.72 -17.37
C VAL A 370 21.32 9.65 -17.71
N ASP A 371 22.61 9.91 -17.46
CA ASP A 371 23.69 8.99 -17.81
C ASP A 371 23.91 7.91 -16.75
N HIS A 372 23.57 8.20 -15.51
CA HIS A 372 23.80 7.31 -14.38
C HIS A 372 22.67 7.40 -13.36
N ALA A 373 22.50 6.32 -12.61
CA ALA A 373 21.60 6.23 -11.48
C ALA A 373 22.43 6.10 -10.21
N THR A 374 22.27 7.05 -9.29
CA THR A 374 23.04 7.13 -8.05
C THR A 374 22.17 7.03 -6.81
N ALA A 375 22.78 6.62 -5.70
CA ALA A 375 22.13 6.44 -4.41
C ALA A 375 21.29 7.65 -3.98
N GLY A 376 20.15 7.38 -3.39
CA GLY A 376 19.24 8.38 -2.81
C GLY A 376 18.18 8.91 -3.76
N HIS A 377 18.15 8.49 -5.01
CA HIS A 377 17.20 8.96 -6.02
C HIS A 377 16.31 7.86 -6.59
N ILE A 378 15.29 8.29 -7.32
CA ILE A 378 14.31 7.43 -8.01
C ILE A 378 14.50 7.62 -9.51
N TYR A 379 14.58 6.50 -10.24
CA TYR A 379 14.77 6.48 -11.68
C TYR A 379 13.79 5.54 -12.37
N ALA A 380 13.61 5.75 -13.66
CA ALA A 380 12.97 4.80 -14.55
C ALA A 380 14.02 4.17 -15.46
N MET A 381 14.03 2.85 -15.54
CA MET A 381 14.98 2.07 -16.36
C MET A 381 14.26 1.34 -17.48
N ILE A 382 14.85 1.38 -18.67
CA ILE A 382 14.40 0.60 -19.83
C ILE A 382 15.37 -0.56 -20.05
N GLY A 383 14.87 -1.66 -20.58
CA GLY A 383 15.70 -2.78 -21.02
C GLY A 383 15.84 -3.91 -20.01
N LEU A 384 15.21 -3.80 -18.85
CA LEU A 384 15.16 -4.89 -17.89
C LEU A 384 14.13 -5.94 -18.35
N LYS A 385 14.58 -7.16 -18.63
CA LYS A 385 13.75 -8.21 -19.23
C LYS A 385 13.05 -9.08 -18.19
N ASP A 386 13.76 -9.41 -17.14
CA ASP A 386 13.32 -10.38 -16.12
C ASP A 386 12.88 -9.74 -14.80
N THR A 387 13.13 -8.46 -14.61
CA THR A 387 12.81 -7.74 -13.37
C THR A 387 11.33 -7.46 -13.25
N THR A 388 10.75 -7.82 -12.12
CA THR A 388 9.36 -7.55 -11.75
C THR A 388 9.29 -6.71 -10.48
N THR A 389 8.10 -6.24 -10.12
CA THR A 389 7.90 -5.45 -8.90
C THR A 389 8.32 -6.22 -7.65
N GLY A 390 9.10 -5.59 -6.81
CA GLY A 390 9.64 -6.18 -5.58
C GLY A 390 11.04 -6.79 -5.72
N ASP A 391 11.56 -6.90 -6.93
CA ASP A 391 12.89 -7.46 -7.16
C ASP A 391 13.99 -6.50 -6.71
N THR A 392 15.08 -7.08 -6.19
CA THR A 392 16.29 -6.36 -5.84
C THR A 392 17.30 -6.40 -6.99
N LEU A 393 17.80 -5.23 -7.36
CA LEU A 393 18.91 -5.06 -8.30
C LEU A 393 20.17 -4.72 -7.51
N ALA A 394 21.25 -5.44 -7.75
CA ALA A 394 22.48 -5.32 -6.97
C ALA A 394 23.74 -5.44 -7.84
N ALA A 395 24.89 -5.06 -7.26
CA ALA A 395 26.19 -5.32 -7.85
C ALA A 395 26.44 -6.84 -7.95
N GLN A 396 27.03 -7.29 -9.05
CA GLN A 396 27.26 -8.70 -9.32
C GLN A 396 28.24 -9.36 -8.33
N ASP A 397 29.24 -8.65 -7.90
CA ASP A 397 30.31 -9.11 -7.01
C ASP A 397 29.94 -9.04 -5.53
N GLN A 398 29.02 -8.19 -5.15
CA GLN A 398 28.54 -8.01 -3.78
C GLN A 398 27.00 -7.94 -3.73
N PRO A 399 26.31 -9.03 -4.10
CA PRO A 399 24.86 -9.03 -4.17
C PRO A 399 24.22 -8.98 -2.77
N VAL A 400 23.13 -8.28 -2.68
CA VAL A 400 22.26 -8.23 -1.49
C VAL A 400 20.82 -8.41 -1.89
N LEU A 401 19.99 -8.90 -0.97
CA LEU A 401 18.54 -8.94 -1.09
C LEU A 401 17.94 -7.91 -0.12
N LEU A 402 17.19 -6.98 -0.67
CA LEU A 402 16.35 -6.10 0.12
C LEU A 402 15.09 -6.87 0.54
N GLU A 403 14.48 -6.47 1.65
CA GLU A 403 13.23 -7.05 2.10
C GLU A 403 12.16 -7.00 1.00
N SER A 404 11.55 -8.13 0.71
CA SER A 404 10.52 -8.24 -0.32
C SER A 404 9.24 -7.53 0.13
N MET A 405 8.55 -6.92 -0.83
CA MET A 405 7.21 -6.40 -0.60
C MET A 405 6.24 -7.56 -0.45
N THR A 406 5.39 -7.50 0.58
CA THR A 406 4.28 -8.43 0.76
C THR A 406 3.03 -7.84 0.13
N PHE A 407 2.41 -8.60 -0.75
CA PHE A 407 1.19 -8.19 -1.43
C PHE A 407 0.00 -9.00 -0.90
N PRO A 408 -1.16 -8.37 -0.66
CA PRO A 408 -2.35 -9.09 -0.24
C PRO A 408 -2.86 -10.01 -1.35
N GLU A 409 -3.45 -11.13 -0.93
CA GLU A 409 -4.11 -12.04 -1.87
C GLU A 409 -5.42 -11.42 -2.40
N PRO A 410 -5.74 -11.62 -3.67
CA PRO A 410 -6.99 -11.13 -4.24
C PRO A 410 -8.20 -11.80 -3.59
N VAL A 411 -9.27 -11.06 -3.45
CA VAL A 411 -10.49 -11.49 -2.73
C VAL A 411 -11.71 -11.69 -3.63
N ILE A 412 -11.63 -11.24 -4.87
CA ILE A 412 -12.71 -11.34 -5.86
C ILE A 412 -12.18 -11.91 -7.18
N SER A 413 -13.01 -12.66 -7.87
CA SER A 413 -12.69 -13.22 -9.17
C SER A 413 -13.84 -13.06 -10.16
N VAL A 414 -13.50 -12.93 -11.44
CA VAL A 414 -14.46 -12.96 -12.54
C VAL A 414 -13.93 -13.81 -13.68
N ALA A 415 -14.83 -14.49 -14.41
CA ALA A 415 -14.49 -15.12 -15.66
C ALA A 415 -14.42 -14.07 -16.78
N ILE A 416 -13.44 -14.17 -17.65
CA ILE A 416 -13.28 -13.28 -18.79
C ILE A 416 -13.10 -14.08 -20.08
N GLU A 417 -13.81 -13.69 -21.13
CA GLU A 417 -13.77 -14.32 -22.44
C GLU A 417 -13.64 -13.26 -23.54
N PRO A 418 -12.87 -13.51 -24.60
CA PRO A 418 -12.85 -12.60 -25.75
C PRO A 418 -14.20 -12.60 -26.46
N LYS A 419 -14.65 -11.44 -26.95
CA LYS A 419 -15.89 -11.35 -27.72
C LYS A 419 -15.80 -12.09 -29.08
N THR A 420 -14.60 -12.14 -29.65
CA THR A 420 -14.34 -12.83 -30.92
C THR A 420 -13.17 -13.80 -30.77
N LYS A 421 -13.17 -14.87 -31.58
CA LYS A 421 -12.05 -15.83 -31.57
C LYS A 421 -10.72 -15.20 -31.99
N GLY A 422 -10.74 -14.15 -32.82
CA GLY A 422 -9.55 -13.43 -33.23
C GLY A 422 -8.89 -12.58 -32.11
N ASP A 423 -9.62 -12.32 -31.04
CA ASP A 423 -9.14 -11.53 -29.93
C ASP A 423 -8.49 -12.36 -28.81
N GLN A 424 -8.45 -13.69 -28.93
CA GLN A 424 -7.88 -14.58 -27.92
C GLN A 424 -6.42 -14.30 -27.63
N GLU A 425 -5.59 -14.13 -28.66
CA GLU A 425 -4.17 -13.80 -28.50
C GLU A 425 -3.97 -12.42 -27.89
N LYS A 426 -4.77 -11.44 -28.34
CA LYS A 426 -4.72 -10.07 -27.78
C LYS A 426 -5.12 -10.04 -26.32
N LEU A 427 -6.16 -10.79 -25.95
CA LEU A 427 -6.61 -10.91 -24.55
C LEU A 427 -5.53 -11.54 -23.70
N SER A 428 -4.92 -12.64 -24.12
CA SER A 428 -3.83 -13.30 -23.39
C SER A 428 -2.63 -12.38 -23.20
N THR A 429 -2.26 -11.62 -24.24
CA THR A 429 -1.16 -10.64 -24.16
C THR A 429 -1.49 -9.49 -23.20
N ALA A 430 -2.71 -8.96 -23.26
CA ALA A 430 -3.17 -7.90 -22.37
C ALA A 430 -3.16 -8.35 -20.90
N ILE A 431 -3.70 -9.51 -20.62
CA ILE A 431 -3.74 -10.12 -19.29
C ILE A 431 -2.33 -10.32 -18.75
N GLN A 432 -1.42 -10.88 -19.55
CA GLN A 432 -0.04 -11.10 -19.13
C GLN A 432 0.67 -9.79 -18.77
N LYS A 433 0.56 -8.77 -19.60
CA LYS A 433 1.18 -7.48 -19.35
C LYS A 433 0.63 -6.80 -18.10
N LEU A 434 -0.67 -6.84 -17.89
CA LEU A 434 -1.30 -6.28 -16.70
C LEU A 434 -0.90 -7.05 -15.43
N ALA A 435 -0.78 -8.37 -15.50
CA ALA A 435 -0.30 -9.18 -14.38
C ALA A 435 1.18 -8.91 -14.03
N GLU A 436 2.00 -8.56 -15.01
CA GLU A 436 3.39 -8.14 -14.79
C GLU A 436 3.48 -6.77 -14.08
N GLU A 437 2.53 -5.88 -14.35
CA GLU A 437 2.45 -4.56 -13.71
C GLU A 437 1.91 -4.61 -12.28
N ASP A 438 0.94 -5.48 -12.03
CA ASP A 438 0.18 -5.54 -10.78
C ASP A 438 0.26 -6.93 -10.14
N PRO A 439 1.04 -7.11 -9.06
CA PRO A 439 1.19 -8.39 -8.38
C PRO A 439 -0.07 -8.88 -7.64
N THR A 440 -1.08 -8.03 -7.43
CA THR A 440 -2.38 -8.45 -6.89
C THR A 440 -3.38 -8.87 -7.95
N PHE A 441 -3.10 -8.57 -9.21
CA PHE A 441 -3.86 -9.09 -10.32
C PHE A 441 -3.35 -10.48 -10.69
N ARG A 442 -4.17 -11.49 -10.50
CA ARG A 442 -3.84 -12.88 -10.81
C ARG A 442 -4.74 -13.45 -11.87
N VAL A 443 -4.19 -14.37 -12.64
CA VAL A 443 -4.87 -15.06 -13.72
C VAL A 443 -4.76 -16.54 -13.53
N GLU A 444 -5.84 -17.24 -13.72
CA GLU A 444 -5.95 -18.67 -13.60
C GLU A 444 -6.79 -19.25 -14.74
N LEU A 445 -6.39 -20.37 -15.29
CA LEU A 445 -7.20 -21.11 -16.22
C LEU A 445 -7.99 -22.16 -15.46
N ASP A 446 -9.31 -22.08 -15.53
CA ASP A 446 -10.16 -23.13 -14.99
C ASP A 446 -10.10 -24.35 -15.92
N GLU A 447 -9.46 -25.42 -15.48
CA GLU A 447 -9.27 -26.64 -16.28
C GLU A 447 -10.58 -27.37 -16.56
N GLU A 448 -11.59 -27.23 -15.71
CA GLU A 448 -12.89 -27.88 -15.90
C GLU A 448 -13.75 -27.16 -16.93
N THR A 449 -13.79 -25.84 -16.87
CA THR A 449 -14.63 -25.02 -17.76
C THR A 449 -13.89 -24.46 -18.97
N GLY A 450 -12.56 -24.47 -18.93
CA GLY A 450 -11.69 -23.83 -19.93
C GLY A 450 -11.77 -22.31 -19.92
N GLN A 451 -12.38 -21.72 -18.90
CA GLN A 451 -12.50 -20.27 -18.76
C GLN A 451 -11.23 -19.66 -18.16
N THR A 452 -10.89 -18.47 -18.60
CA THR A 452 -9.87 -17.64 -17.97
C THR A 452 -10.50 -16.87 -16.81
N ILE A 453 -9.97 -17.07 -15.61
CA ILE A 453 -10.41 -16.39 -14.39
C ILE A 453 -9.40 -15.31 -14.04
N ILE A 454 -9.85 -14.08 -13.86
CA ILE A 454 -9.05 -12.98 -13.34
C ILE A 454 -9.45 -12.67 -11.90
N LYS A 455 -8.46 -12.39 -11.06
CA LYS A 455 -8.62 -12.16 -9.63
C LYS A 455 -8.05 -10.80 -9.26
N GLY A 456 -8.73 -10.08 -8.37
CA GLY A 456 -8.32 -8.75 -7.93
C GLY A 456 -8.80 -8.40 -6.52
N MET A 457 -8.50 -7.18 -6.09
CA MET A 457 -8.76 -6.69 -4.74
C MET A 457 -10.17 -6.14 -4.53
N GLY A 458 -10.92 -5.90 -5.60
CA GLY A 458 -12.29 -5.38 -5.53
C GLY A 458 -12.89 -5.21 -6.93
N GLU A 459 -14.19 -4.87 -6.95
CA GLU A 459 -14.92 -4.67 -8.21
C GLU A 459 -14.32 -3.54 -9.04
N LEU A 460 -14.00 -2.42 -8.40
CA LEU A 460 -13.38 -1.27 -9.08
C LEU A 460 -12.01 -1.63 -9.67
N HIS A 461 -11.20 -2.37 -8.94
CA HIS A 461 -9.91 -2.85 -9.43
C HIS A 461 -10.06 -3.66 -10.72
N LEU A 462 -10.94 -4.66 -10.73
CA LEU A 462 -11.18 -5.49 -11.92
C LEU A 462 -11.82 -4.70 -13.08
N ASP A 463 -12.75 -3.80 -12.80
CA ASP A 463 -13.38 -2.93 -13.81
C ASP A 463 -12.34 -2.06 -14.52
N ILE A 464 -11.41 -1.49 -13.77
CA ILE A 464 -10.34 -0.66 -14.33
C ILE A 464 -9.41 -1.49 -15.22
N LEU A 465 -9.05 -2.70 -14.78
CA LEU A 465 -8.19 -3.58 -15.58
C LEU A 465 -8.87 -4.01 -16.88
N VAL A 466 -10.14 -4.34 -16.83
CA VAL A 466 -10.93 -4.70 -18.03
C VAL A 466 -11.06 -3.50 -18.99
N ASP A 467 -11.28 -2.31 -18.46
CA ASP A 467 -11.35 -1.11 -19.25
C ASP A 467 -9.99 -0.74 -19.87
N ARG A 468 -8.89 -0.98 -19.16
CA ARG A 468 -7.52 -0.86 -19.71
C ARG A 468 -7.28 -1.84 -20.87
N MET A 469 -7.76 -3.08 -20.76
CA MET A 469 -7.67 -4.05 -21.85
C MET A 469 -8.35 -3.52 -23.12
N ARG A 470 -9.51 -2.89 -22.97
CA ARG A 470 -10.24 -2.29 -24.09
C ARG A 470 -9.51 -1.06 -24.67
N ARG A 471 -9.07 -0.15 -23.83
CA ARG A 471 -8.47 1.14 -24.25
C ARG A 471 -7.04 1.00 -24.74
N GLU A 472 -6.20 0.33 -24.00
CA GLU A 472 -4.77 0.23 -24.26
C GLU A 472 -4.44 -0.91 -25.24
N PHE A 473 -5.07 -2.06 -25.08
CA PHE A 473 -4.78 -3.27 -25.86
C PHE A 473 -5.78 -3.52 -27.00
N LYS A 474 -6.83 -2.71 -27.10
CA LYS A 474 -7.87 -2.82 -28.12
C LYS A 474 -8.54 -4.19 -28.15
N VAL A 475 -8.79 -4.76 -26.98
CA VAL A 475 -9.46 -6.05 -26.79
C VAL A 475 -10.80 -5.84 -26.09
N GLU A 476 -11.86 -6.33 -26.68
CA GLU A 476 -13.16 -6.41 -26.02
C GLU A 476 -13.40 -7.80 -25.46
N ALA A 477 -13.84 -7.85 -24.21
CA ALA A 477 -14.09 -9.09 -23.49
C ALA A 477 -15.47 -9.09 -22.84
N ASN A 478 -16.05 -10.28 -22.72
CA ASN A 478 -17.22 -10.53 -21.89
C ASN A 478 -16.76 -10.89 -20.50
N VAL A 479 -17.33 -10.23 -19.51
CA VAL A 479 -16.98 -10.41 -18.08
C VAL A 479 -18.17 -11.04 -17.37
N GLY A 480 -17.91 -12.11 -16.63
CA GLY A 480 -18.92 -12.80 -15.82
C GLY A 480 -19.26 -12.02 -14.53
N LYS A 481 -20.14 -12.61 -13.73
CA LYS A 481 -20.47 -12.03 -12.41
C LYS A 481 -19.34 -12.26 -11.42
N PRO A 482 -19.09 -11.29 -10.52
CA PRO A 482 -18.09 -11.43 -9.49
C PRO A 482 -18.33 -12.65 -8.59
N GLN A 483 -17.28 -13.36 -8.26
CA GLN A 483 -17.28 -14.50 -7.34
C GLN A 483 -16.34 -14.23 -6.17
N VAL A 484 -16.74 -14.70 -5.01
CA VAL A 484 -15.94 -14.55 -3.78
C VAL A 484 -14.85 -15.62 -3.73
N ALA A 485 -13.65 -15.23 -3.37
CA ALA A 485 -12.54 -16.16 -3.14
C ALA A 485 -12.64 -16.76 -1.74
N TYR A 486 -13.35 -17.88 -1.61
CA TYR A 486 -13.39 -18.65 -0.37
C TYR A 486 -12.06 -19.35 -0.09
N ARG A 487 -11.85 -19.70 1.18
CA ARG A 487 -10.72 -20.50 1.66
C ARG A 487 -11.24 -21.62 2.56
N GLU A 488 -10.40 -22.61 2.80
CA GLU A 488 -10.67 -23.67 3.77
C GLU A 488 -9.61 -23.66 4.85
N THR A 489 -9.94 -24.20 6.00
CA THR A 489 -9.00 -24.36 7.13
C THR A 489 -9.38 -25.59 7.96
N ILE A 490 -8.53 -25.92 8.91
CA ILE A 490 -8.80 -26.95 9.92
C ILE A 490 -9.03 -26.28 11.26
N ARG A 491 -9.97 -26.83 12.06
CA ARG A 491 -10.33 -26.29 13.39
C ARG A 491 -9.61 -26.98 14.53
N ARG A 492 -9.19 -28.23 14.35
CA ARG A 492 -8.51 -29.00 15.39
C ARG A 492 -7.29 -29.74 14.86
N ALA A 493 -6.40 -30.08 15.77
CA ALA A 493 -5.20 -30.85 15.44
C ALA A 493 -5.53 -32.33 15.20
N VAL A 494 -4.78 -32.94 14.29
CA VAL A 494 -4.67 -34.40 14.13
C VAL A 494 -3.24 -34.77 14.42
N GLU A 495 -3.03 -35.43 15.54
CA GLU A 495 -1.69 -35.78 16.01
C GLU A 495 -1.27 -37.13 15.52
N LYS A 496 0.01 -37.25 15.17
CA LYS A 496 0.69 -38.53 14.83
C LYS A 496 -0.06 -39.31 13.76
N TYR A 497 -0.45 -38.67 12.70
CA TYR A 497 -1.14 -39.30 11.58
C TYR A 497 -0.12 -40.10 10.74
N ASP A 498 -0.31 -41.42 10.67
CA ASP A 498 0.53 -42.35 9.91
C ASP A 498 -0.05 -42.53 8.49
N TYR A 499 0.79 -42.32 7.49
CA TYR A 499 0.47 -42.63 6.11
C TYR A 499 1.57 -43.45 5.45
N ASN A 500 1.19 -44.54 4.81
CA ASN A 500 2.08 -45.45 4.11
C ASN A 500 1.73 -45.47 2.62
N HIS A 501 2.57 -44.84 1.80
CA HIS A 501 2.46 -44.90 0.36
C HIS A 501 3.22 -46.11 -0.18
N LYS A 502 2.49 -47.09 -0.71
CA LYS A 502 3.07 -48.27 -1.34
C LYS A 502 2.39 -48.56 -2.65
N LYS A 503 3.14 -48.54 -3.74
CA LYS A 503 2.67 -48.88 -5.06
C LYS A 503 3.65 -49.85 -5.72
N GLN A 504 3.17 -51.02 -6.15
CA GLN A 504 3.93 -51.99 -6.95
C GLN A 504 3.25 -52.18 -8.28
N THR A 505 3.87 -51.70 -9.35
CA THR A 505 3.44 -51.93 -10.73
C THR A 505 4.66 -52.36 -11.50
N GLY A 506 4.71 -53.57 -12.00
CA GLY A 506 5.69 -54.26 -12.89
C GLY A 506 7.00 -53.52 -13.27
N GLY A 507 7.79 -53.09 -12.29
CA GLY A 507 9.02 -52.32 -12.40
C GLY A 507 9.49 -51.85 -11.02
N SER A 508 10.24 -50.75 -10.92
CA SER A 508 10.59 -50.14 -9.62
C SER A 508 9.33 -49.67 -8.92
N GLY A 509 9.10 -50.16 -7.68
CA GLY A 509 7.96 -49.77 -6.85
C GLY A 509 8.08 -48.34 -6.31
N GLN A 510 7.05 -47.88 -5.60
CA GLN A 510 7.09 -46.63 -4.83
C GLN A 510 6.84 -46.97 -3.36
N TYR A 511 7.66 -46.44 -2.46
CA TYR A 511 7.49 -46.59 -1.03
C TYR A 511 7.87 -45.33 -0.28
N ALA A 512 6.97 -44.83 0.55
CA ALA A 512 7.23 -43.77 1.51
C ALA A 512 6.27 -43.88 2.69
N LYS A 513 6.80 -43.86 3.92
CA LYS A 513 5.98 -43.78 5.12
C LYS A 513 6.29 -42.48 5.85
N VAL A 514 5.28 -41.79 6.28
CA VAL A 514 5.37 -40.54 7.04
C VAL A 514 4.43 -40.57 8.24
N GLN A 515 4.90 -39.98 9.35
CA GLN A 515 4.07 -39.70 10.51
C GLN A 515 4.07 -38.19 10.73
N LEU A 516 2.92 -37.57 10.63
CA LEU A 516 2.73 -36.11 10.66
C LEU A 516 1.71 -35.70 11.71
N THR A 517 1.95 -34.55 12.33
CA THR A 517 0.95 -33.82 13.11
C THR A 517 0.53 -32.59 12.30
N PHE A 518 -0.77 -32.41 12.12
CA PHE A 518 -1.37 -31.24 11.50
C PHE A 518 -2.14 -30.46 12.55
N ALA A 519 -1.85 -29.17 12.68
CA ALA A 519 -2.50 -28.30 13.66
C ALA A 519 -2.91 -26.97 13.05
N PRO A 520 -3.99 -26.33 13.55
CA PRO A 520 -4.29 -24.94 13.22
C PRO A 520 -3.14 -24.03 13.63
N MET A 521 -2.89 -22.99 12.82
CA MET A 521 -1.93 -21.94 13.13
C MET A 521 -2.53 -20.56 12.97
N ASP A 522 -1.96 -19.58 13.67
CA ASP A 522 -2.34 -18.19 13.51
C ASP A 522 -1.84 -17.64 12.17
N THR A 523 -2.74 -17.02 11.42
CA THR A 523 -2.47 -16.42 10.11
C THR A 523 -2.36 -14.89 10.16
N SER A 524 -2.46 -14.28 11.32
CA SER A 524 -2.47 -12.82 11.50
C SER A 524 -1.20 -12.13 10.99
N GLU A 525 -0.06 -12.82 11.00
CA GLU A 525 1.22 -12.34 10.48
C GLU A 525 1.42 -12.59 8.97
N GLY A 526 0.41 -13.09 8.28
CA GLY A 526 0.45 -13.35 6.84
C GLY A 526 1.05 -14.70 6.43
N LYS A 527 1.51 -15.51 7.38
CA LYS A 527 2.00 -16.87 7.11
C LYS A 527 0.83 -17.86 7.15
N MET A 528 0.59 -18.52 6.02
CA MET A 528 -0.58 -19.42 5.84
C MET A 528 -0.23 -20.90 6.05
N TYR A 529 1.03 -21.25 5.95
CA TYR A 529 1.54 -22.61 6.08
C TYR A 529 2.89 -22.62 6.76
N GLU A 530 3.11 -23.61 7.64
CA GLU A 530 4.39 -23.86 8.27
C GLU A 530 4.69 -25.37 8.25
N PHE A 531 5.90 -25.72 7.83
CA PHE A 531 6.41 -27.08 7.87
C PHE A 531 7.60 -27.18 8.81
N GLU A 532 7.51 -28.07 9.81
CA GLU A 532 8.54 -28.30 10.80
C GLU A 532 9.02 -29.75 10.72
N ASN A 533 10.33 -29.94 10.71
CA ASN A 533 10.94 -31.28 10.75
C ASN A 533 11.42 -31.60 12.16
N LYS A 534 10.91 -32.69 12.74
CA LYS A 534 11.36 -33.25 14.02
C LYS A 534 11.85 -34.70 13.90
N VAL A 535 12.16 -35.16 12.69
CA VAL A 535 12.68 -36.50 12.46
C VAL A 535 14.09 -36.64 13.05
N THR A 536 14.31 -37.70 13.80
CA THR A 536 15.61 -38.04 14.38
C THR A 536 16.11 -39.40 13.85
N GLY A 537 17.42 -39.61 13.90
CA GLY A 537 18.03 -40.90 13.57
C GLY A 537 18.02 -41.31 12.10
N GLY A 538 17.80 -40.37 11.17
CA GLY A 538 17.87 -40.62 9.73
C GLY A 538 16.77 -41.56 9.20
N ARG A 539 15.66 -41.69 9.90
CA ARG A 539 14.53 -42.54 9.49
C ARG A 539 13.85 -42.08 8.20
N VAL A 540 13.89 -40.78 7.93
CA VAL A 540 13.62 -40.20 6.63
C VAL A 540 14.88 -39.49 6.16
N PRO A 541 15.45 -39.86 5.00
CA PRO A 541 16.62 -39.19 4.43
C PRO A 541 16.40 -37.69 4.30
N ARG A 542 17.42 -36.90 4.59
CA ARG A 542 17.34 -35.43 4.57
C ARG A 542 16.88 -34.89 3.21
N GLU A 543 17.26 -35.57 2.13
CA GLU A 543 16.88 -35.21 0.75
C GLU A 543 15.40 -35.35 0.47
N TYR A 544 14.65 -36.20 1.21
CA TYR A 544 13.21 -36.38 1.02
C TYR A 544 12.31 -35.54 1.92
N ILE A 545 12.86 -34.94 2.98
CA ILE A 545 12.10 -34.12 3.93
C ILE A 545 11.47 -32.91 3.27
N PRO A 546 12.18 -32.11 2.44
CA PRO A 546 11.57 -31.00 1.71
C PRO A 546 10.41 -31.43 0.78
N SER A 547 10.51 -32.63 0.21
CA SER A 547 9.48 -33.20 -0.67
C SER A 547 8.17 -33.48 0.08
N VAL A 548 8.22 -33.87 1.33
CA VAL A 548 7.04 -34.04 2.19
C VAL A 548 6.34 -32.70 2.38
N GLY A 549 7.08 -31.67 2.74
CA GLY A 549 6.56 -30.30 2.90
C GLY A 549 5.95 -29.73 1.63
N ALA A 550 6.63 -29.91 0.50
CA ALA A 550 6.15 -29.49 -0.82
C ALA A 550 4.87 -30.22 -1.25
N GLY A 551 4.77 -31.52 -0.96
CA GLY A 551 3.56 -32.30 -1.22
C GLY A 551 2.36 -31.85 -0.41
N ILE A 552 2.56 -31.47 0.84
CA ILE A 552 1.52 -30.90 1.70
C ILE A 552 1.07 -29.54 1.16
N GLU A 553 2.00 -28.66 0.83
CA GLU A 553 1.71 -27.33 0.31
C GLU A 553 0.92 -27.38 -1.01
N GLU A 554 1.31 -28.29 -1.90
CA GLU A 554 0.58 -28.52 -3.17
C GLU A 554 -0.84 -29.05 -2.91
N ALA A 555 -1.01 -29.94 -1.94
CA ALA A 555 -2.32 -30.46 -1.56
C ALA A 555 -3.21 -29.40 -0.93
N MET A 556 -2.65 -28.41 -0.24
CA MET A 556 -3.39 -27.28 0.32
C MET A 556 -4.05 -26.39 -0.75
N ASN A 557 -3.53 -26.38 -1.97
CA ASN A 557 -4.13 -25.62 -3.06
C ASN A 557 -5.50 -26.18 -3.50
N GLN A 558 -5.76 -27.43 -3.15
CA GLN A 558 -7.03 -28.11 -3.40
C GLN A 558 -7.63 -28.56 -2.06
N GLY A 559 -8.57 -27.80 -1.55
CA GLY A 559 -9.20 -28.11 -0.28
C GLY A 559 -10.00 -29.41 -0.27
N VAL A 560 -10.37 -29.86 0.91
CA VAL A 560 -11.07 -31.14 1.15
C VAL A 560 -12.60 -31.00 1.26
N LEU A 561 -13.14 -29.79 1.40
CA LEU A 561 -14.58 -29.51 1.48
C LEU A 561 -15.18 -29.18 0.11
N ALA A 562 -14.69 -28.18 -0.54
CA ALA A 562 -15.23 -27.63 -1.78
C ALA A 562 -14.15 -27.28 -2.84
N GLY A 563 -12.91 -27.69 -2.60
CA GLY A 563 -11.80 -27.46 -3.53
C GLY A 563 -11.15 -26.08 -3.42
N TYR A 564 -11.49 -25.28 -2.42
CA TYR A 564 -10.86 -23.99 -2.19
C TYR A 564 -9.50 -24.14 -1.49
N PRO A 565 -8.54 -23.23 -1.74
CA PRO A 565 -7.24 -23.31 -1.08
C PRO A 565 -7.35 -23.32 0.45
N MET A 566 -6.55 -24.17 1.10
CA MET A 566 -6.48 -24.25 2.56
C MET A 566 -5.42 -23.29 3.10
N VAL A 567 -5.69 -22.72 4.27
CA VAL A 567 -4.84 -21.78 4.98
C VAL A 567 -4.81 -22.12 6.48
N GLY A 568 -3.77 -21.65 7.16
CA GLY A 568 -3.68 -21.78 8.61
C GLY A 568 -3.34 -23.19 9.10
N VAL A 569 -2.44 -23.89 8.41
CA VAL A 569 -2.00 -25.26 8.76
C VAL A 569 -0.53 -25.28 9.10
N LYS A 570 -0.21 -25.82 10.26
CA LYS A 570 1.14 -26.21 10.64
C LYS A 570 1.28 -27.73 10.55
N ALA A 571 2.22 -28.20 9.73
CA ALA A 571 2.56 -29.59 9.59
C ALA A 571 3.91 -29.87 10.27
N THR A 572 3.96 -30.89 11.12
CA THR A 572 5.18 -31.33 11.79
C THR A 572 5.46 -32.77 11.40
N LEU A 573 6.58 -33.01 10.72
CA LEU A 573 7.04 -34.34 10.39
C LEU A 573 7.78 -34.94 11.61
N LEU A 574 7.22 -36.00 12.17
CA LEU A 574 7.72 -36.64 13.41
C LEU A 574 8.57 -37.86 13.15
N ASP A 575 8.16 -38.72 12.23
CA ASP A 575 8.79 -39.97 11.93
C ASP A 575 8.45 -40.45 10.50
N GLY A 576 9.08 -41.53 10.07
CA GLY A 576 8.80 -42.12 8.78
C GLY A 576 9.67 -43.38 8.55
N ALA A 577 9.55 -43.94 7.36
CA ALA A 577 10.38 -45.01 6.89
C ALA A 577 10.61 -44.93 5.38
N TYR A 578 11.73 -45.41 4.93
CA TYR A 578 12.08 -45.45 3.51
C TYR A 578 12.55 -46.87 3.10
N HIS A 579 12.61 -47.09 1.82
CA HIS A 579 13.13 -48.30 1.21
C HIS A 579 14.28 -47.94 0.26
N ASP A 580 15.40 -48.63 0.34
CA ASP A 580 16.64 -48.27 -0.38
C ASP A 580 16.47 -48.19 -1.91
N VAL A 581 15.52 -48.93 -2.47
CA VAL A 581 15.31 -49.01 -3.93
C VAL A 581 14.02 -48.25 -4.37
N ASP A 582 12.94 -48.35 -3.59
CA ASP A 582 11.61 -47.91 -3.98
C ASP A 582 11.24 -46.51 -3.46
N SER A 583 12.08 -45.88 -2.64
CA SER A 583 11.87 -44.54 -2.16
C SER A 583 12.46 -43.50 -3.11
N SER A 584 11.74 -42.38 -3.26
CA SER A 584 12.13 -41.24 -4.09
C SER A 584 11.53 -39.96 -3.54
N GLU A 585 11.99 -38.82 -4.02
CA GLU A 585 11.38 -37.53 -3.72
C GLU A 585 9.89 -37.51 -4.08
N MET A 586 9.54 -38.08 -5.23
CA MET A 586 8.16 -38.20 -5.68
C MET A 586 7.30 -39.06 -4.74
N ALA A 587 7.82 -40.19 -4.25
CA ALA A 587 7.07 -41.02 -3.33
C ALA A 587 6.78 -40.30 -2.00
N PHE A 588 7.74 -39.56 -1.45
CA PHE A 588 7.55 -38.75 -0.24
C PHE A 588 6.66 -37.55 -0.47
N LYS A 589 6.71 -36.92 -1.64
CA LYS A 589 5.78 -35.86 -2.03
C LYS A 589 4.34 -36.36 -2.05
N ILE A 590 4.09 -37.51 -2.67
CA ILE A 590 2.77 -38.15 -2.69
C ILE A 590 2.33 -38.53 -1.28
N ALA A 591 3.22 -39.09 -0.46
CA ALA A 591 2.93 -39.48 0.91
C ALA A 591 2.50 -38.25 1.76
N GLY A 592 3.22 -37.16 1.65
CA GLY A 592 2.87 -35.89 2.32
C GLY A 592 1.52 -35.35 1.86
N SER A 593 1.26 -35.31 0.56
CA SER A 593 0.00 -34.87 -0.04
C SER A 593 -1.19 -35.69 0.45
N MET A 594 -1.08 -37.02 0.39
CA MET A 594 -2.16 -37.92 0.78
C MET A 594 -2.39 -37.93 2.30
N ALA A 595 -1.34 -37.88 3.09
CA ALA A 595 -1.44 -37.74 4.55
C ALA A 595 -2.21 -36.48 4.95
N PHE A 596 -1.90 -35.36 4.31
CA PHE A 596 -2.60 -34.11 4.53
C PHE A 596 -4.07 -34.20 4.15
N LYS A 597 -4.42 -34.71 2.98
CA LYS A 597 -5.80 -34.85 2.53
C LYS A 597 -6.64 -35.70 3.47
N GLU A 598 -6.14 -36.81 3.92
CA GLU A 598 -6.84 -37.72 4.85
C GLU A 598 -6.96 -37.14 6.26
N ALA A 599 -5.88 -36.57 6.79
CA ALA A 599 -5.87 -35.96 8.11
C ALA A 599 -6.75 -34.72 8.19
N SER A 600 -6.74 -33.88 7.14
CA SER A 600 -7.56 -32.66 7.10
C SER A 600 -9.07 -32.94 7.15
N ARG A 601 -9.52 -34.03 6.54
CA ARG A 601 -10.92 -34.47 6.64
C ARG A 601 -11.33 -34.83 8.07
N LYS A 602 -10.38 -35.26 8.90
CA LYS A 602 -10.57 -35.60 10.32
C LYS A 602 -10.33 -34.43 11.26
N ALA A 603 -9.80 -33.33 10.75
CA ALA A 603 -9.44 -32.14 11.51
C ALA A 603 -10.57 -31.11 11.63
N ASP A 604 -11.81 -31.51 11.42
CA ASP A 604 -13.00 -30.63 11.42
C ASP A 604 -12.81 -29.42 10.47
N PRO A 605 -12.71 -29.67 9.15
CA PRO A 605 -12.46 -28.61 8.20
C PRO A 605 -13.59 -27.61 8.12
N ALA A 606 -13.27 -26.35 7.90
CA ALA A 606 -14.21 -25.24 7.81
C ALA A 606 -13.98 -24.40 6.55
N LEU A 607 -15.07 -23.82 6.05
CA LEU A 607 -15.02 -22.85 4.97
C LEU A 607 -14.84 -21.45 5.56
N LEU A 608 -13.92 -20.67 4.95
CA LEU A 608 -13.66 -19.27 5.30
C LEU A 608 -14.15 -18.34 4.20
N GLU A 609 -14.65 -17.18 4.60
CA GLU A 609 -15.07 -16.10 3.70
C GLU A 609 -14.34 -14.81 4.02
N PRO A 610 -14.08 -13.95 3.01
CA PRO A 610 -13.52 -12.65 3.25
C PRO A 610 -14.53 -11.72 3.92
N MET A 611 -14.12 -11.12 5.04
CA MET A 611 -14.87 -10.11 5.78
C MET A 611 -14.36 -8.73 5.42
N MET A 612 -15.28 -7.83 5.16
CA MET A 612 -15.00 -6.45 4.80
C MET A 612 -15.26 -5.54 6.00
N ALA A 613 -14.31 -4.65 6.29
CA ALA A 613 -14.53 -3.54 7.20
C ALA A 613 -15.28 -2.45 6.44
N VAL A 614 -16.53 -2.24 6.82
CA VAL A 614 -17.46 -1.28 6.21
C VAL A 614 -17.66 -0.12 7.17
N GLU A 615 -17.49 1.09 6.69
CA GLU A 615 -17.86 2.30 7.42
C GLU A 615 -18.88 3.08 6.60
N VAL A 616 -20.03 3.34 7.19
CA VAL A 616 -21.11 4.12 6.59
C VAL A 616 -21.24 5.45 7.31
N ARG A 617 -21.16 6.54 6.55
CA ARG A 617 -21.45 7.89 7.05
C ARG A 617 -22.85 8.28 6.58
N THR A 618 -23.75 8.54 7.51
CA THR A 618 -25.15 8.81 7.25
C THR A 618 -25.70 9.95 8.13
N PRO A 619 -26.69 10.73 7.66
CA PRO A 619 -27.51 11.53 8.56
C PRO A 619 -28.19 10.67 9.61
N GLU A 620 -28.45 11.25 10.79
CA GLU A 620 -29.08 10.55 11.92
C GLU A 620 -30.40 9.88 11.55
N ASP A 621 -31.21 10.53 10.73
CA ASP A 621 -32.53 10.07 10.30
C ASP A 621 -32.51 8.70 9.59
N TYR A 622 -31.39 8.35 8.95
CA TYR A 622 -31.22 7.09 8.22
C TYR A 622 -30.38 6.04 8.94
N MET A 623 -29.86 6.35 10.13
CA MET A 623 -28.97 5.45 10.86
C MET A 623 -29.64 4.09 11.15
N GLY A 624 -30.91 4.10 11.55
CA GLY A 624 -31.67 2.86 11.79
C GLY A 624 -31.79 1.98 10.55
N ASP A 625 -32.06 2.59 9.39
CA ASP A 625 -32.16 1.87 8.11
C ASP A 625 -30.80 1.29 7.68
N VAL A 626 -29.73 2.04 7.90
CA VAL A 626 -28.35 1.60 7.62
C VAL A 626 -27.96 0.41 8.48
N ILE A 627 -28.21 0.48 9.79
CA ILE A 627 -27.93 -0.61 10.73
C ILE A 627 -28.76 -1.85 10.40
N GLY A 628 -30.05 -1.67 10.13
CA GLY A 628 -30.94 -2.76 9.75
C GLY A 628 -30.51 -3.46 8.47
N ASP A 629 -30.06 -2.71 7.48
CA ASP A 629 -29.55 -3.25 6.22
C ASP A 629 -28.23 -4.03 6.41
N LEU A 630 -27.28 -3.46 7.14
CA LEU A 630 -26.02 -4.15 7.46
C LEU A 630 -26.25 -5.44 8.24
N ASN A 631 -27.17 -5.44 9.19
CA ASN A 631 -27.55 -6.67 9.91
C ASN A 631 -28.18 -7.71 8.99
N SER A 632 -29.01 -7.30 8.03
CA SER A 632 -29.60 -8.20 7.04
C SER A 632 -28.55 -8.84 6.11
N ARG A 633 -27.39 -8.20 5.96
CA ARG A 633 -26.24 -8.69 5.20
C ARG A 633 -25.25 -9.51 6.03
N ARG A 634 -25.69 -10.08 7.14
CA ARG A 634 -24.85 -10.80 8.11
C ARG A 634 -23.73 -9.93 8.70
N GLY A 635 -23.90 -8.62 8.71
CA GLY A 635 -22.95 -7.68 9.27
C GLY A 635 -22.92 -7.72 10.80
N GLN A 636 -21.75 -7.48 11.34
CA GLN A 636 -21.51 -7.33 12.78
C GLN A 636 -21.15 -5.89 13.06
N ILE A 637 -22.05 -5.16 13.69
CA ILE A 637 -21.80 -3.75 14.04
C ILE A 637 -20.72 -3.69 15.12
N GLN A 638 -19.65 -2.96 14.81
CA GLN A 638 -18.48 -2.82 15.68
C GLN A 638 -18.53 -1.56 16.52
N ALA A 639 -18.93 -0.45 15.91
CA ALA A 639 -18.98 0.86 16.55
C ALA A 639 -20.00 1.77 15.89
N MET A 640 -20.46 2.74 16.66
CA MET A 640 -21.28 3.86 16.19
C MET A 640 -20.72 5.13 16.80
N GLU A 641 -20.47 6.13 16.00
CA GLU A 641 -19.87 7.40 16.41
C GLU A 641 -20.67 8.60 15.91
N ASP A 642 -20.68 9.66 16.71
CA ASP A 642 -21.24 10.95 16.33
C ASP A 642 -20.14 11.87 15.85
N ILE A 643 -20.29 12.41 14.64
CA ILE A 643 -19.35 13.34 14.06
C ILE A 643 -20.10 14.52 13.45
N SER A 644 -19.93 15.75 13.98
CA SER A 644 -20.38 17.02 13.39
C SER A 644 -21.61 16.92 12.45
N GLY A 645 -22.76 16.50 12.98
CA GLY A 645 -24.02 16.41 12.21
C GLY A 645 -24.16 15.16 11.32
N ALA A 646 -23.30 14.16 11.48
CA ALA A 646 -23.41 12.87 10.83
C ALA A 646 -23.19 11.74 11.83
N LYS A 647 -23.71 10.56 11.51
CA LYS A 647 -23.48 9.32 12.24
C LYS A 647 -22.55 8.42 11.44
N ILE A 648 -21.60 7.77 12.11
CA ILE A 648 -20.72 6.77 11.51
C ILE A 648 -21.08 5.41 12.09
N VAL A 649 -21.34 4.46 11.19
CA VAL A 649 -21.58 3.05 11.54
C VAL A 649 -20.43 2.22 10.98
N ARG A 650 -19.73 1.50 11.84
CA ARG A 650 -18.67 0.57 11.46
C ARG A 650 -19.15 -0.85 11.66
N ALA A 651 -18.93 -1.68 10.64
CA ALA A 651 -19.34 -3.08 10.66
C ALA A 651 -18.34 -3.96 9.94
N LEU A 652 -18.29 -5.24 10.33
CA LEU A 652 -17.66 -6.31 9.56
C LEU A 652 -18.77 -7.06 8.81
N VAL A 653 -18.68 -7.09 7.49
CA VAL A 653 -19.70 -7.68 6.62
C VAL A 653 -19.03 -8.64 5.62
N PRO A 654 -19.58 -9.84 5.40
CA PRO A 654 -19.06 -10.73 4.37
C PRO A 654 -19.11 -10.10 2.98
N LEU A 655 -18.03 -10.23 2.22
CA LEU A 655 -17.94 -9.67 0.87
C LEU A 655 -19.09 -10.13 -0.04
N SER A 656 -19.51 -11.39 0.10
CA SER A 656 -20.62 -11.95 -0.69
C SER A 656 -21.95 -11.19 -0.53
N GLU A 657 -22.15 -10.52 0.59
CA GLU A 657 -23.34 -9.73 0.91
C GLU A 657 -23.24 -8.25 0.50
N MET A 658 -22.05 -7.83 0.06
CA MET A 658 -21.79 -6.42 -0.25
C MET A 658 -21.93 -6.06 -1.73
N PHE A 659 -22.09 -7.03 -2.62
CA PHE A 659 -22.33 -6.74 -4.03
C PHE A 659 -23.62 -5.94 -4.22
N GLY A 660 -23.54 -4.84 -4.96
CA GLY A 660 -24.67 -3.95 -5.20
C GLY A 660 -25.06 -3.04 -4.02
N TYR A 661 -24.30 -3.04 -2.92
CA TYR A 661 -24.60 -2.25 -1.72
C TYR A 661 -24.74 -0.76 -1.98
N VAL A 662 -23.95 -0.20 -2.90
CA VAL A 662 -24.00 1.23 -3.24
C VAL A 662 -25.40 1.65 -3.72
N GLY A 663 -26.05 0.84 -4.53
CA GLY A 663 -27.41 1.09 -5.03
C GLY A 663 -28.43 1.04 -3.89
N ASP A 664 -28.36 0.05 -3.05
CA ASP A 664 -29.28 -0.12 -1.91
C ASP A 664 -29.12 0.99 -0.86
N LEU A 665 -27.88 1.37 -0.57
CA LEU A 665 -27.58 2.48 0.35
C LEU A 665 -28.14 3.82 -0.18
N ARG A 666 -27.92 4.11 -1.45
CA ARG A 666 -28.48 5.33 -2.08
C ARG A 666 -30.00 5.35 -2.06
N SER A 667 -30.63 4.23 -2.35
CA SER A 667 -32.10 4.12 -2.32
C SER A 667 -32.68 4.35 -0.93
N LYS A 668 -32.06 3.76 0.11
CA LYS A 668 -32.52 3.86 1.49
C LYS A 668 -32.24 5.22 2.14
N THR A 669 -31.21 5.93 1.69
CA THR A 669 -30.77 7.19 2.30
C THR A 669 -30.97 8.41 1.38
N GLN A 670 -31.71 8.25 0.30
CA GLN A 670 -31.93 9.32 -0.71
C GLN A 670 -30.62 9.95 -1.20
N GLY A 671 -29.59 9.13 -1.36
CA GLY A 671 -28.26 9.58 -1.81
C GLY A 671 -27.45 10.35 -0.76
N ARG A 672 -27.90 10.44 0.49
CA ARG A 672 -27.26 11.23 1.54
C ARG A 672 -26.17 10.49 2.32
N ALA A 673 -26.13 9.18 2.24
CA ALA A 673 -25.12 8.36 2.91
C ALA A 673 -24.00 7.98 1.93
N ASN A 674 -22.78 7.91 2.47
CA ASN A 674 -21.59 7.39 1.79
C ASN A 674 -21.04 6.21 2.59
N TYR A 675 -20.36 5.30 1.92
CA TYR A 675 -19.66 4.22 2.58
C TYR A 675 -18.27 4.01 1.99
N THR A 676 -17.42 3.41 2.80
CA THR A 676 -16.13 2.87 2.40
C THR A 676 -16.07 1.40 2.83
N MET A 677 -15.35 0.60 2.08
CA MET A 677 -15.22 -0.82 2.31
C MET A 677 -13.80 -1.26 2.00
N GLN A 678 -13.20 -2.03 2.89
CA GLN A 678 -11.88 -2.61 2.70
C GLN A 678 -11.82 -4.03 3.26
N PHE A 679 -10.94 -4.86 2.70
CA PHE A 679 -10.70 -6.19 3.24
C PHE A 679 -10.14 -6.10 4.67
N ASP A 680 -10.71 -6.86 5.59
CA ASP A 680 -10.26 -6.96 6.97
C ASP A 680 -9.58 -8.32 7.23
N SER A 681 -10.33 -9.40 7.09
CA SER A 681 -9.87 -10.74 7.46
C SER A 681 -10.72 -11.82 6.82
N TYR A 682 -10.29 -13.06 6.95
CA TYR A 682 -11.11 -14.25 6.70
C TYR A 682 -11.79 -14.71 8.01
N ALA A 683 -13.05 -15.08 7.93
CA ALA A 683 -13.80 -15.65 9.05
C ALA A 683 -14.55 -16.90 8.61
N GLU A 684 -14.89 -17.76 9.58
CA GLU A 684 -15.67 -18.96 9.30
C GLU A 684 -17.06 -18.62 8.78
N VAL A 685 -17.46 -19.31 7.72
CA VAL A 685 -18.82 -19.23 7.16
C VAL A 685 -19.79 -19.96 8.09
N PRO A 686 -20.96 -19.39 8.43
CA PRO A 686 -21.99 -20.10 9.18
C PRO A 686 -22.36 -21.43 8.52
N LYS A 687 -22.64 -22.45 9.33
CA LYS A 687 -22.84 -23.82 8.87
C LYS A 687 -23.85 -23.98 7.75
N ASN A 688 -25.00 -23.31 7.88
CA ASN A 688 -26.08 -23.36 6.88
C ASN A 688 -25.63 -22.74 5.53
N VAL A 689 -24.92 -21.62 5.58
CA VAL A 689 -24.39 -20.94 4.39
C VAL A 689 -23.26 -21.76 3.77
N ALA A 690 -22.39 -22.34 4.58
CA ALA A 690 -21.31 -23.20 4.12
C ALA A 690 -21.83 -24.44 3.39
N GLU A 691 -22.89 -25.08 3.88
CA GLU A 691 -23.53 -26.22 3.22
C GLU A 691 -24.08 -25.85 1.84
N GLU A 692 -24.70 -24.69 1.68
CA GLU A 692 -25.19 -24.21 0.39
C GLU A 692 -24.04 -23.95 -0.60
N ILE A 693 -22.97 -23.32 -0.14
CA ILE A 693 -21.80 -23.02 -0.97
C ILE A 693 -21.14 -24.34 -1.41
N ILE A 694 -20.96 -25.29 -0.53
CA ILE A 694 -20.35 -26.60 -0.81
C ILE A 694 -21.19 -27.37 -1.84
N LYS A 695 -22.50 -27.45 -1.65
CA LYS A 695 -23.42 -28.10 -2.61
C LYS A 695 -23.34 -27.45 -4.00
N LYS A 696 -23.41 -26.13 -4.05
CA LYS A 696 -23.32 -25.38 -5.31
C LYS A 696 -22.01 -25.63 -6.02
N THR A 697 -20.89 -25.67 -5.29
CA THR A 697 -19.58 -25.91 -5.87
C THR A 697 -19.39 -27.34 -6.37
N ARG A 698 -20.03 -28.32 -5.70
CA ARG A 698 -20.01 -29.74 -6.12
C ARG A 698 -21.01 -30.07 -7.23
N GLY A 699 -21.86 -29.11 -7.59
CA GLY A 699 -22.91 -29.33 -8.61
C GLY A 699 -24.08 -30.19 -8.14
N GLU A 700 -24.34 -30.25 -6.84
CA GLU A 700 -25.45 -30.98 -6.19
C GLU A 700 -26.69 -30.12 -6.02
#